data_fc90252afd260320e383c679c2b0380f
#
_entry.id   fc90252afd260320e383c679c2b0380f
#
_cell.length_a   1.000
_cell.length_b   1.000
_cell.length_c   1.000
_cell.angle_alpha   90.00
_cell.angle_beta   90.00
_cell.angle_gamma   90.00
#
_symmetry.space_group_name_H-M   'P 1'
#
loop_
_entity.id
_entity.type
_entity.pdbx_description
1 polymer ?
#
loop_
_entity_poly.entity_id
_entity_poly.type
_entity_poly.pdbx_seq_one_letter_code
_entity_poly.pdbx_strand_id
1 'polypeptide(L)'
;MPAPQTFTRQHAIGGAIGVALLLFALVYRFFPQALHVPESATRVPEALQTNVATQEPRRALIPAESELQAGPPISLAPSAVIAQRARGSTFSTKGGNAAIGALLAQADKAAAVGNLNGPGEESAVTLVLQAMAMDPNDAHVRAALSNVHARLVADTLQSLATNDVDAARDDLAALKRVPGATADAQSLALRINAADKVRPLVEQAATYMQQGRMEGPGENNALALYRKVLTLDPENAVARQGLEQVQRAALDRALTAAAQNDDAGADAALKDAAAILPSSAALADTRARVLAMRGQRGASLLAQAHSALDAGNLALAQTLAEQAQKLADNTDVQTLLQRISDARTYASYRPGEVISDRYLDLVGAAPAMVVVPLGKFQMGSPLNERGHASAEQPQHEVDITKGFAIGRSEVTVAQFREFVRASGYVPDSVKLGGASVYDENSGRMQTVSSADWQDDYSGKRAHDNDPVVNVSWNDAQAYVQWLSQRTGKHYRLPSEAEFEYAVRGGTSTPFWWGEGTPTAPVENLTGSGDRSPSHRSWSNAFHDYDDGYWGPAPVMSFAANPFGIYDIDGNVSEWVTDCWHENYTRAPRDGSAWVNPGCDERVIRGGSWGSAPEQDRSAYRQAAPNTARSGRVGFRIVREL
;
A
#
# COMPACT_ATOMS: atom_id res chain seq x y z
N MET A 1 10.82 5.79 64.95
CA MET A 1 11.15 7.04 64.22
C MET A 1 10.90 6.78 62.75
N PRO A 2 9.98 7.43 62.07
CA PRO A 2 9.70 7.18 60.66
C PRO A 2 10.64 7.98 59.74
N ALA A 3 10.99 7.40 58.60
CA ALA A 3 11.84 7.96 57.56
C ALA A 3 11.09 9.05 56.74
N PRO A 4 11.80 10.05 56.19
CA PRO A 4 11.15 11.20 55.52
C PRO A 4 10.76 10.87 54.07
N GLN A 5 9.64 11.45 53.70
CA GLN A 5 8.93 11.35 52.44
C GLN A 5 9.69 11.93 51.24
N THR A 6 9.77 11.17 50.13
CA THR A 6 10.23 11.63 48.82
C THR A 6 9.07 12.15 47.98
N PHE A 7 8.60 13.39 48.24
CA PHE A 7 7.42 13.95 47.55
C PHE A 7 7.69 15.28 46.80
N THR A 8 8.90 15.62 46.41
CA THR A 8 9.21 16.94 45.83
C THR A 8 9.86 16.99 44.46
N ARG A 9 10.12 15.87 43.81
CA ARG A 9 10.74 15.90 42.46
C ARG A 9 9.79 15.82 41.27
N GLN A 10 8.61 15.27 41.42
CA GLN A 10 7.67 15.11 40.26
C GLN A 10 6.93 16.39 39.91
N HIS A 11 6.65 17.29 40.84
CA HIS A 11 5.96 18.57 40.57
C HIS A 11 6.89 19.62 39.91
N ALA A 12 8.18 19.56 40.12
CA ALA A 12 9.14 20.49 39.51
C ALA A 12 9.35 20.21 38.00
N ILE A 13 9.30 18.95 37.57
CA ILE A 13 9.47 18.56 36.17
C ILE A 13 8.22 18.89 35.35
N GLY A 14 7.02 18.67 35.90
CA GLY A 14 5.77 19.00 35.22
C GLY A 14 5.59 20.52 35.00
N GLY A 15 6.01 21.35 35.98
CA GLY A 15 5.99 22.81 35.87
C GLY A 15 6.95 23.35 34.82
N ALA A 16 8.16 22.79 34.73
CA ALA A 16 9.18 23.20 33.74
C ALA A 16 8.75 22.89 32.29
N ILE A 17 8.12 21.74 32.04
CA ILE A 17 7.59 21.38 30.71
C ILE A 17 6.41 22.28 30.32
N GLY A 18 5.51 22.60 31.24
CA GLY A 18 4.40 23.51 31.01
C GLY A 18 4.85 24.93 30.66
N VAL A 19 5.84 25.47 31.34
CA VAL A 19 6.45 26.78 31.04
C VAL A 19 7.18 26.78 29.69
N ALA A 20 7.88 25.71 29.35
CA ALA A 20 8.57 25.59 28.06
C ALA A 20 7.58 25.55 26.88
N LEU A 21 6.47 24.84 27.00
CA LEU A 21 5.40 24.79 25.98
C LEU A 21 4.68 26.13 25.83
N LEU A 22 4.47 26.87 26.92
CA LEU A 22 3.88 28.21 26.89
C LEU A 22 4.81 29.24 26.24
N LEU A 23 6.12 29.17 26.52
CA LEU A 23 7.14 30.00 25.87
C LEU A 23 7.24 29.68 24.38
N PHE A 24 7.20 28.42 24.01
CA PHE A 24 7.20 27.99 22.60
C PHE A 24 5.96 28.49 21.84
N ALA A 25 4.79 28.40 22.46
CA ALA A 25 3.53 28.92 21.88
C ALA A 25 3.55 30.45 21.74
N LEU A 26 4.14 31.17 22.68
CA LEU A 26 4.32 32.63 22.63
C LEU A 26 5.31 33.04 21.52
N VAL A 27 6.44 32.35 21.39
CA VAL A 27 7.41 32.59 20.30
C VAL A 27 6.79 32.32 18.94
N TYR A 28 6.04 31.22 18.80
CA TYR A 28 5.34 30.88 17.55
C TYR A 28 4.29 31.92 17.17
N ARG A 29 3.57 32.49 18.15
CA ARG A 29 2.51 33.46 17.88
C ARG A 29 3.04 34.88 17.56
N PHE A 30 4.14 35.29 18.18
CA PHE A 30 4.62 36.68 18.04
C PHE A 30 5.84 36.82 17.12
N PHE A 31 6.58 35.74 16.86
CA PHE A 31 7.76 35.74 15.99
C PHE A 31 7.79 34.53 15.04
N PRO A 32 6.83 34.43 14.09
CA PRO A 32 6.72 33.27 13.21
C PRO A 32 7.94 33.13 12.25
N GLN A 33 8.73 34.20 12.06
CA GLN A 33 9.90 34.18 11.19
C GLN A 33 11.19 33.68 11.88
N ALA A 34 11.20 33.50 13.18
CA ALA A 34 12.40 33.07 13.92
C ALA A 34 12.70 31.56 13.81
N LEU A 35 11.83 30.77 13.18
CA LEU A 35 11.95 29.32 13.00
C LEU A 35 12.15 28.89 11.53
N HIS A 36 12.50 29.82 10.63
CA HIS A 36 12.87 29.45 9.27
C HIS A 36 14.32 28.96 9.23
N VAL A 37 14.48 27.66 8.99
CA VAL A 37 15.79 27.05 8.64
C VAL A 37 16.04 27.40 7.17
N PRO A 38 17.20 27.96 6.79
CA PRO A 38 17.50 28.25 5.39
C PRO A 38 17.71 26.95 4.60
N GLU A 39 16.92 26.76 3.58
CA GLU A 39 17.08 25.71 2.57
C GLU A 39 18.37 25.95 1.77
N SER A 40 19.34 25.05 1.92
CA SER A 40 20.53 25.03 1.10
C SER A 40 20.21 24.51 -0.30
N ALA A 41 20.48 25.34 -1.28
CA ALA A 41 20.29 25.12 -2.69
C ALA A 41 21.08 23.92 -3.22
N THR A 42 20.38 22.88 -3.69
CA THR A 42 20.90 21.90 -4.64
C THR A 42 20.25 22.13 -6.00
N ARG A 43 21.05 22.61 -6.97
CA ARG A 43 20.66 22.74 -8.37
C ARG A 43 20.47 21.35 -8.99
N VAL A 44 19.29 21.10 -9.55
CA VAL A 44 19.02 19.98 -10.46
C VAL A 44 18.90 20.55 -11.88
N PRO A 45 19.43 19.90 -12.93
CA PRO A 45 19.43 20.44 -14.30
C PRO A 45 18.04 20.41 -14.93
N GLU A 46 17.78 21.47 -15.66
CA GLU A 46 16.62 21.75 -16.48
C GLU A 46 16.61 20.85 -17.74
N ALA A 47 15.65 19.91 -17.82
CA ALA A 47 15.16 19.40 -19.11
C ALA A 47 13.81 18.68 -18.92
N LEU A 48 12.85 19.08 -19.77
CA LEU A 48 11.48 18.58 -19.95
C LEU A 48 10.39 19.33 -19.16
N GLN A 49 10.09 20.52 -19.65
CA GLN A 49 8.80 21.17 -19.43
C GLN A 49 7.76 20.54 -20.38
N THR A 50 6.90 19.68 -19.86
CA THR A 50 5.58 19.42 -20.46
C THR A 50 4.56 20.28 -19.71
N ASN A 51 3.88 21.15 -20.46
CA ASN A 51 2.79 22.00 -19.99
C ASN A 51 1.67 21.17 -19.38
N VAL A 52 1.57 21.16 -18.06
CA VAL A 52 0.33 20.81 -17.35
C VAL A 52 -0.24 22.12 -16.82
N ALA A 53 -1.33 22.57 -17.41
CA ALA A 53 -2.10 23.70 -16.93
C ALA A 53 -2.62 23.38 -15.53
N THR A 54 -2.12 24.12 -14.54
CA THR A 54 -2.66 24.13 -13.18
C THR A 54 -4.05 24.76 -13.22
N GLN A 55 -5.10 23.93 -13.22
CA GLN A 55 -6.43 24.38 -12.85
C GLN A 55 -6.45 24.50 -11.31
N GLU A 56 -6.56 25.74 -10.84
CA GLU A 56 -6.94 26.00 -9.46
C GLU A 56 -8.28 25.29 -9.14
N PRO A 57 -8.46 24.71 -7.94
CA PRO A 57 -9.74 24.14 -7.57
C PRO A 57 -10.77 25.28 -7.50
N ARG A 58 -11.69 25.32 -8.45
CA ARG A 58 -12.86 26.20 -8.39
C ARG A 58 -13.58 25.91 -7.08
N ARG A 59 -13.53 26.88 -6.16
CA ARG A 59 -14.42 26.93 -5.00
C ARG A 59 -15.85 26.78 -5.53
N ALA A 60 -16.53 25.72 -5.11
CA ALA A 60 -17.95 25.59 -5.38
C ALA A 60 -18.65 26.80 -4.72
N LEU A 61 -19.14 27.72 -5.52
CA LEU A 61 -20.02 28.80 -5.08
C LEU A 61 -21.31 28.12 -4.60
N ILE A 62 -21.56 28.18 -3.29
CA ILE A 62 -22.88 27.88 -2.74
C ILE A 62 -23.79 29.01 -3.23
N PRO A 63 -24.85 28.72 -4.01
CA PRO A 63 -25.78 29.75 -4.43
C PRO A 63 -26.40 30.43 -3.20
N ALA A 64 -26.53 31.74 -3.21
CA ALA A 64 -27.19 32.47 -2.15
C ALA A 64 -28.65 31.99 -2.00
N GLU A 65 -29.16 31.93 -0.75
CA GLU A 65 -30.51 31.44 -0.42
C GLU A 65 -31.65 32.07 -1.23
N SER A 66 -31.44 33.24 -1.85
CA SER A 66 -32.42 33.91 -2.70
C SER A 66 -32.63 33.29 -4.09
N GLU A 67 -31.71 32.43 -4.58
CA GLU A 67 -31.84 31.77 -5.88
C GLU A 67 -32.59 30.43 -5.79
N LEU A 68 -32.86 29.94 -4.58
CA LEU A 68 -33.60 28.69 -4.34
C LEU A 68 -35.12 28.85 -4.41
N GLN A 69 -35.66 30.08 -4.53
CA GLN A 69 -37.11 30.32 -4.51
C GLN A 69 -37.81 30.23 -5.87
N ALA A 70 -37.08 30.33 -6.97
CA ALA A 70 -37.62 30.10 -8.30
C ALA A 70 -37.00 28.81 -8.85
N GLY A 71 -37.71 27.71 -8.80
CA GLY A 71 -37.29 26.50 -9.51
C GLY A 71 -37.02 26.83 -11.00
N PRO A 72 -36.04 26.18 -11.64
CA PRO A 72 -35.78 26.43 -13.05
C PRO A 72 -37.03 26.09 -13.87
N PRO A 73 -37.22 26.79 -15.00
CA PRO A 73 -38.40 26.59 -15.82
C PRO A 73 -38.50 25.14 -16.34
N ILE A 74 -39.72 24.66 -16.54
CA ILE A 74 -39.98 23.32 -17.09
C ILE A 74 -39.35 23.28 -18.50
N SER A 75 -38.37 22.41 -18.71
CA SER A 75 -37.72 22.23 -20.00
C SER A 75 -38.52 21.22 -20.86
N LEU A 76 -39.13 21.73 -21.87
CA LEU A 76 -39.73 20.92 -22.93
C LEU A 76 -38.86 21.10 -24.19
N ALA A 77 -37.92 20.19 -24.38
CA ALA A 77 -36.88 20.06 -25.39
C ALA A 77 -37.04 20.73 -26.79
N PRO A 78 -36.05 20.76 -27.63
CA PRO A 78 -35.07 21.74 -28.09
C PRO A 78 -35.67 22.80 -29.03
N SER A 79 -36.26 23.84 -28.52
CA SER A 79 -37.00 24.82 -29.34
C SER A 79 -36.50 26.25 -29.27
N ALA A 80 -35.46 26.55 -28.50
CA ALA A 80 -34.92 27.92 -28.43
C ALA A 80 -34.45 28.45 -29.79
N VAL A 81 -33.90 27.59 -30.66
CA VAL A 81 -33.41 28.00 -31.98
C VAL A 81 -34.55 28.24 -32.99
N ILE A 82 -35.63 27.47 -32.91
CA ILE A 82 -36.81 27.63 -33.78
C ILE A 82 -37.60 28.86 -33.36
N ALA A 83 -37.77 29.11 -32.06
CA ALA A 83 -38.43 30.28 -31.50
C ALA A 83 -37.73 31.58 -31.87
N GLN A 84 -36.40 31.60 -31.85
CA GLN A 84 -35.63 32.79 -32.19
C GLN A 84 -35.68 33.16 -33.67
N ARG A 85 -35.77 32.18 -34.60
CA ARG A 85 -35.94 32.39 -36.03
C ARG A 85 -37.36 32.86 -36.37
N ALA A 86 -38.36 32.35 -35.72
CA ALA A 86 -39.76 32.72 -35.97
C ALA A 86 -40.10 34.15 -35.54
N ARG A 87 -39.47 34.65 -34.43
CA ARG A 87 -39.73 36.01 -33.91
C ARG A 87 -39.21 37.14 -34.79
N GLY A 88 -38.30 36.90 -35.73
CA GLY A 88 -37.72 37.88 -36.64
C GLY A 88 -38.46 38.00 -37.99
N SER A 89 -39.50 37.19 -38.26
CA SER A 89 -40.20 37.21 -39.53
C SER A 89 -41.30 38.26 -39.56
N THR A 90 -41.45 38.98 -40.68
CA THR A 90 -42.51 39.96 -40.92
C THR A 90 -43.68 39.29 -41.67
N PHE A 91 -44.88 39.81 -41.46
CA PHE A 91 -46.08 39.34 -42.15
C PHE A 91 -46.33 40.11 -43.46
N SER A 92 -45.74 41.33 -43.60
CA SER A 92 -45.93 42.19 -44.74
C SER A 92 -44.83 42.01 -45.77
N THR A 93 -45.20 41.89 -47.04
CA THR A 93 -44.31 41.91 -48.20
C THR A 93 -44.79 42.97 -49.18
N LYS A 94 -43.86 43.66 -49.87
CA LYS A 94 -44.22 44.72 -50.89
C LYS A 94 -44.73 44.05 -52.14
N GLY A 95 -46.03 44.18 -52.43
CA GLY A 95 -46.71 43.72 -53.63
C GLY A 95 -48.05 43.02 -53.35
N GLY A 96 -49.07 43.13 -54.11
CA GLY A 96 -50.38 42.53 -54.00
C GLY A 96 -51.55 43.47 -53.77
N ASN A 97 -52.75 42.97 -53.42
CA ASN A 97 -53.94 43.79 -53.16
C ASN A 97 -53.66 44.75 -51.97
N ALA A 98 -53.84 46.10 -52.24
CA ALA A 98 -53.55 47.13 -51.25
C ALA A 98 -54.25 46.94 -49.88
N ALA A 99 -55.47 46.40 -49.88
CA ALA A 99 -56.22 46.13 -48.67
C ALA A 99 -55.62 44.99 -47.88
N ILE A 100 -55.17 43.91 -48.53
CA ILE A 100 -54.43 42.82 -47.91
C ILE A 100 -53.11 43.29 -47.34
N GLY A 101 -52.35 44.09 -48.10
CA GLY A 101 -51.08 44.68 -47.66
C GLY A 101 -51.23 45.56 -46.41
N ALA A 102 -52.34 46.32 -46.31
CA ALA A 102 -52.66 47.15 -45.14
C ALA A 102 -52.92 46.27 -43.87
N LEU A 103 -53.67 45.20 -44.02
CA LEU A 103 -53.95 44.26 -42.92
C LEU A 103 -52.67 43.54 -42.42
N LEU A 104 -51.82 43.11 -43.36
CA LEU A 104 -50.57 42.44 -42.99
C LEU A 104 -49.58 43.42 -42.33
N ALA A 105 -49.54 44.69 -42.77
CA ALA A 105 -48.74 45.73 -42.11
C ALA A 105 -49.27 46.09 -40.71
N GLN A 106 -50.59 46.03 -40.48
CA GLN A 106 -51.17 46.16 -39.15
C GLN A 106 -50.85 44.95 -38.27
N ALA A 107 -50.85 43.74 -38.85
CA ALA A 107 -50.44 42.54 -38.15
C ALA A 107 -48.98 42.59 -37.68
N ASP A 108 -48.06 43.15 -38.52
CA ASP A 108 -46.65 43.39 -38.12
C ASP A 108 -46.57 44.34 -36.92
N LYS A 109 -47.33 45.46 -36.94
CA LYS A 109 -47.38 46.42 -35.83
C LYS A 109 -47.94 45.78 -34.55
N ALA A 110 -49.03 44.99 -34.65
CA ALA A 110 -49.59 44.31 -33.51
C ALA A 110 -48.59 43.30 -32.90
N ALA A 111 -47.92 42.53 -33.70
CA ALA A 111 -46.92 41.59 -33.25
C ALA A 111 -45.68 42.29 -32.62
N ALA A 112 -45.27 43.46 -33.13
CA ALA A 112 -44.15 44.24 -32.62
C ALA A 112 -44.42 44.79 -31.19
N VAL A 113 -45.69 45.06 -30.85
CA VAL A 113 -46.10 45.48 -29.51
C VAL A 113 -46.53 44.31 -28.61
N GLY A 114 -46.25 43.06 -29.01
CA GLY A 114 -46.55 41.88 -28.22
C GLY A 114 -48.01 41.38 -28.33
N ASN A 115 -48.84 41.97 -29.19
CA ASN A 115 -50.20 41.56 -29.40
C ASN A 115 -50.30 40.55 -30.57
N LEU A 116 -49.72 39.36 -30.38
CA LEU A 116 -49.75 38.29 -31.38
C LEU A 116 -51.14 37.59 -31.38
N ASN A 117 -51.62 37.23 -30.19
CA ASN A 117 -52.78 36.35 -29.95
C ASN A 117 -53.89 36.98 -29.08
N GLY A 118 -53.76 38.29 -28.71
CA GLY A 118 -54.66 38.94 -27.78
C GLY A 118 -56.14 38.90 -28.19
N PRO A 119 -57.05 39.13 -27.23
CA PRO A 119 -58.47 39.15 -27.50
C PRO A 119 -58.84 40.42 -28.28
N GLY A 120 -59.48 40.28 -29.44
CA GLY A 120 -59.96 41.42 -30.23
C GLY A 120 -59.58 41.38 -31.70
N GLU A 121 -60.13 42.33 -32.44
CA GLU A 121 -59.96 42.43 -33.91
C GLU A 121 -58.57 42.91 -34.31
N GLU A 122 -57.75 43.42 -33.36
CA GLU A 122 -56.42 44.02 -33.62
C GLU A 122 -55.25 43.10 -33.33
N SER A 123 -55.45 41.83 -33.02
CA SER A 123 -54.33 40.88 -32.86
C SER A 123 -53.74 40.46 -34.19
N ALA A 124 -52.42 40.19 -34.22
CA ALA A 124 -51.74 39.82 -35.47
C ALA A 124 -52.39 38.58 -36.11
N VAL A 125 -52.79 37.57 -35.32
CA VAL A 125 -53.50 36.37 -35.76
C VAL A 125 -54.81 36.73 -36.39
N THR A 126 -55.63 37.59 -35.79
CA THR A 126 -56.94 38.01 -36.31
C THR A 126 -56.80 38.79 -37.62
N LEU A 127 -55.86 39.73 -37.71
CA LEU A 127 -55.60 40.49 -38.91
C LEU A 127 -55.14 39.64 -40.09
N VAL A 128 -54.29 38.63 -39.83
CA VAL A 128 -53.85 37.69 -40.88
C VAL A 128 -55.02 36.78 -41.31
N LEU A 129 -55.89 36.35 -40.40
CA LEU A 129 -57.10 35.58 -40.73
C LEU A 129 -58.11 36.40 -41.52
N GLN A 130 -58.26 37.71 -41.24
CA GLN A 130 -59.05 38.64 -42.05
C GLN A 130 -58.49 38.80 -43.48
N ALA A 131 -57.16 38.94 -43.61
CA ALA A 131 -56.52 38.98 -44.92
C ALA A 131 -56.76 37.65 -45.70
N MET A 132 -56.72 36.50 -45.03
CA MET A 132 -57.04 35.19 -45.62
C MET A 132 -58.48 35.09 -46.08
N ALA A 133 -59.45 35.66 -45.36
CA ALA A 133 -60.85 35.66 -45.75
C ALA A 133 -61.10 36.51 -47.02
N MET A 134 -60.24 37.47 -47.33
CA MET A 134 -60.29 38.30 -48.56
C MET A 134 -59.77 37.51 -49.77
N ASP A 135 -58.62 36.88 -49.69
CA ASP A 135 -58.07 36.00 -50.73
C ASP A 135 -57.24 34.86 -50.15
N PRO A 136 -57.78 33.64 -50.06
CA PRO A 136 -57.03 32.48 -49.52
C PRO A 136 -55.85 32.04 -50.41
N ASN A 137 -55.82 32.42 -51.67
CA ASN A 137 -54.83 32.00 -52.65
C ASN A 137 -53.69 33.02 -52.82
N ASP A 138 -53.76 34.19 -52.20
CA ASP A 138 -52.71 35.19 -52.26
C ASP A 138 -51.41 34.60 -51.59
N ALA A 139 -50.30 34.75 -52.32
CA ALA A 139 -49.00 34.19 -51.88
C ALA A 139 -48.50 34.85 -50.59
N HIS A 140 -48.79 36.13 -50.36
CA HIS A 140 -48.37 36.89 -49.18
C HIS A 140 -49.20 36.49 -47.96
N VAL A 141 -50.51 36.23 -48.16
CA VAL A 141 -51.41 35.71 -47.11
C VAL A 141 -50.98 34.33 -46.67
N ARG A 142 -50.65 33.42 -47.60
CA ARG A 142 -50.16 32.10 -47.26
C ARG A 142 -48.82 32.13 -46.50
N ALA A 143 -47.90 33.02 -46.90
CA ALA A 143 -46.65 33.23 -46.20
C ALA A 143 -46.89 33.78 -44.78
N ALA A 144 -47.80 34.76 -44.63
CA ALA A 144 -48.17 35.31 -43.31
C ALA A 144 -48.80 34.27 -42.39
N LEU A 145 -49.71 33.42 -42.92
CA LEU A 145 -50.28 32.30 -42.18
C LEU A 145 -49.23 31.30 -41.70
N SER A 146 -48.27 30.95 -42.55
CA SER A 146 -47.15 30.08 -42.16
C SER A 146 -46.29 30.71 -41.06
N ASN A 147 -46.05 32.04 -41.15
CA ASN A 147 -45.29 32.78 -40.12
C ASN A 147 -46.04 32.85 -38.79
N VAL A 148 -47.37 33.12 -38.80
CA VAL A 148 -48.22 33.13 -37.61
C VAL A 148 -48.22 31.74 -36.94
N HIS A 149 -48.41 30.70 -37.76
CA HIS A 149 -48.34 29.32 -37.27
C HIS A 149 -47.01 29.04 -36.57
N ALA A 150 -45.88 29.29 -37.23
CA ALA A 150 -44.56 29.03 -36.66
C ALA A 150 -44.31 29.83 -35.37
N ARG A 151 -44.75 31.12 -35.34
CA ARG A 151 -44.60 31.96 -34.13
C ARG A 151 -45.46 31.45 -32.96
N LEU A 152 -46.70 31.11 -33.17
CA LEU A 152 -47.58 30.59 -32.12
C LEU A 152 -47.04 29.27 -31.54
N VAL A 153 -46.54 28.37 -32.39
CA VAL A 153 -45.88 27.14 -31.93
C VAL A 153 -44.65 27.48 -31.08
N ALA A 154 -43.82 28.40 -31.55
CA ALA A 154 -42.60 28.82 -30.87
C ALA A 154 -42.91 29.51 -29.53
N ASP A 155 -43.89 30.43 -29.51
CA ASP A 155 -44.30 31.14 -28.29
C ASP A 155 -44.96 30.22 -27.28
N THR A 156 -45.84 29.28 -27.72
CA THR A 156 -46.38 28.23 -26.84
C THR A 156 -45.27 27.37 -26.18
N LEU A 157 -44.28 26.95 -26.97
CA LEU A 157 -43.14 26.20 -26.43
C LEU A 157 -42.27 27.01 -25.45
N GLN A 158 -42.12 28.31 -25.74
CA GLN A 158 -41.41 29.23 -24.86
C GLN A 158 -42.16 29.45 -23.54
N SER A 159 -43.49 29.63 -23.60
CA SER A 159 -44.33 29.79 -22.42
C SER A 159 -44.31 28.53 -21.54
N LEU A 160 -44.34 27.37 -22.16
CA LEU A 160 -44.16 26.11 -21.43
C LEU A 160 -42.76 25.99 -20.80
N ALA A 161 -41.73 26.42 -21.50
CA ALA A 161 -40.35 26.39 -20.98
C ALA A 161 -40.14 27.35 -19.81
N THR A 162 -40.91 28.43 -19.72
CA THR A 162 -40.93 29.39 -18.61
C THR A 162 -41.99 29.07 -17.54
N ASN A 163 -42.64 27.90 -17.63
CA ASN A 163 -43.72 27.47 -16.74
C ASN A 163 -44.96 28.40 -16.74
N ASP A 164 -45.14 29.19 -17.82
CA ASP A 164 -46.32 30.03 -18.03
C ASP A 164 -47.37 29.24 -18.84
N VAL A 165 -48.05 28.34 -18.13
CA VAL A 165 -49.04 27.43 -18.74
C VAL A 165 -50.29 28.19 -19.24
N ASP A 166 -50.60 29.31 -18.61
CA ASP A 166 -51.77 30.12 -19.02
C ASP A 166 -51.49 30.85 -20.31
N ALA A 167 -50.31 31.49 -20.49
CA ALA A 167 -49.89 32.02 -21.76
C ALA A 167 -49.83 30.97 -22.88
N ALA A 168 -49.33 29.76 -22.56
CA ALA A 168 -49.31 28.65 -23.51
C ALA A 168 -50.71 28.20 -23.96
N ARG A 169 -51.72 28.29 -23.08
CA ARG A 169 -53.14 28.00 -23.43
C ARG A 169 -53.71 29.04 -24.35
N ASP A 170 -53.39 30.32 -24.10
CA ASP A 170 -53.83 31.41 -24.94
C ASP A 170 -53.25 31.32 -26.37
N ASP A 171 -51.94 31.01 -26.45
CA ASP A 171 -51.27 30.74 -27.73
C ASP A 171 -51.87 29.55 -28.45
N LEU A 172 -52.13 28.46 -27.74
CA LEU A 172 -52.81 27.26 -28.27
C LEU A 172 -54.23 27.57 -28.78
N ALA A 173 -54.99 28.40 -28.06
CA ALA A 173 -56.30 28.83 -28.47
C ALA A 173 -56.25 29.65 -29.78
N ALA A 174 -55.26 30.50 -29.93
CA ALA A 174 -55.02 31.24 -31.16
C ALA A 174 -54.56 30.30 -32.29
N LEU A 175 -53.65 29.35 -32.03
CA LEU A 175 -53.17 28.37 -33.01
C LEU A 175 -54.28 27.49 -33.59
N LYS A 176 -55.26 27.08 -32.77
CA LYS A 176 -56.45 26.32 -33.23
C LYS A 176 -57.29 27.05 -34.26
N ARG A 177 -57.15 28.38 -34.35
CA ARG A 177 -57.84 29.21 -35.34
C ARG A 177 -57.12 29.25 -36.68
N VAL A 178 -55.81 28.87 -36.72
CA VAL A 178 -54.98 28.90 -37.91
C VAL A 178 -55.21 27.68 -38.77
N PRO A 179 -55.64 27.81 -40.03
CA PRO A 179 -55.81 26.71 -40.94
C PRO A 179 -54.54 25.87 -41.12
N GLY A 180 -54.67 24.57 -41.08
CA GLY A 180 -53.53 23.65 -41.24
C GLY A 180 -52.72 23.37 -39.96
N ALA A 181 -52.98 24.04 -38.83
CA ALA A 181 -52.24 23.88 -37.58
C ALA A 181 -52.73 22.73 -36.67
N THR A 182 -53.67 21.90 -37.13
CA THR A 182 -54.37 20.90 -36.31
C THR A 182 -53.41 19.90 -35.63
N ALA A 183 -52.39 19.42 -36.35
CA ALA A 183 -51.44 18.44 -35.81
C ALA A 183 -50.58 19.04 -34.69
N ASP A 184 -50.06 20.24 -34.90
CA ASP A 184 -49.25 20.96 -33.90
C ASP A 184 -50.09 21.37 -32.71
N ALA A 185 -51.31 21.84 -32.92
CA ALA A 185 -52.26 22.17 -31.85
C ALA A 185 -52.60 20.96 -30.98
N GLN A 186 -52.78 19.77 -31.56
CA GLN A 186 -52.98 18.53 -30.81
C GLN A 186 -51.73 18.15 -30.00
N SER A 187 -50.55 18.22 -30.59
CA SER A 187 -49.30 17.94 -29.94
C SER A 187 -49.07 18.88 -28.74
N LEU A 188 -49.26 20.19 -28.95
CA LEU A 188 -49.10 21.20 -27.88
C LEU A 188 -50.14 21.07 -26.79
N ALA A 189 -51.40 20.70 -27.12
CA ALA A 189 -52.43 20.42 -26.11
C ALA A 189 -52.04 19.27 -25.18
N LEU A 190 -51.44 18.21 -25.71
CA LEU A 190 -50.92 17.11 -24.90
C LEU A 190 -49.82 17.57 -23.95
N ARG A 191 -48.90 18.43 -24.43
CA ARG A 191 -47.81 18.98 -23.61
C ARG A 191 -48.32 19.93 -22.52
N ILE A 192 -49.27 20.79 -22.81
CA ILE A 192 -49.94 21.66 -21.83
C ILE A 192 -50.64 20.81 -20.74
N ASN A 193 -51.38 19.77 -21.14
CA ASN A 193 -52.01 18.86 -20.19
C ASN A 193 -51.01 18.09 -19.32
N ALA A 194 -49.84 17.78 -19.84
CA ALA A 194 -48.75 17.18 -19.07
C ALA A 194 -48.19 18.19 -18.07
N ALA A 195 -47.90 19.43 -18.47
CA ALA A 195 -47.43 20.51 -17.63
C ALA A 195 -48.38 20.83 -16.46
N ASP A 196 -49.69 20.83 -16.71
CA ASP A 196 -50.72 21.01 -15.68
C ASP A 196 -50.69 19.92 -14.60
N LYS A 197 -50.41 18.69 -14.98
CA LYS A 197 -50.28 17.57 -14.03
C LYS A 197 -48.97 17.60 -13.27
N VAL A 198 -47.91 18.08 -13.90
CA VAL A 198 -46.54 18.10 -13.36
C VAL A 198 -46.35 19.26 -12.38
N ARG A 199 -46.89 20.46 -12.66
CA ARG A 199 -46.71 21.68 -11.86
C ARG A 199 -46.98 21.47 -10.36
N PRO A 200 -48.15 20.94 -9.94
CA PRO A 200 -48.41 20.78 -8.50
C PRO A 200 -47.49 19.76 -7.85
N LEU A 201 -46.99 18.76 -8.59
CA LEU A 201 -46.04 17.77 -8.08
C LEU A 201 -44.65 18.38 -7.85
N VAL A 202 -44.22 19.25 -8.77
CA VAL A 202 -42.94 19.97 -8.64
C VAL A 202 -42.97 20.95 -7.45
N GLU A 203 -44.07 21.72 -7.33
CA GLU A 203 -44.25 22.65 -6.19
C GLU A 203 -44.30 21.93 -4.85
N GLN A 204 -44.99 20.80 -4.79
CA GLN A 204 -45.02 19.96 -3.58
C GLN A 204 -43.64 19.32 -3.29
N ALA A 205 -42.90 18.88 -4.31
CA ALA A 205 -41.57 18.35 -4.15
C ALA A 205 -40.62 19.42 -3.62
N ALA A 206 -40.68 20.65 -4.12
CA ALA A 206 -39.90 21.79 -3.62
C ALA A 206 -40.21 22.08 -2.13
N THR A 207 -41.48 22.02 -1.77
CA THR A 207 -41.92 22.16 -0.37
C THR A 207 -41.32 21.05 0.52
N TYR A 208 -41.29 19.82 0.06
CA TYR A 208 -40.70 18.71 0.79
C TYR A 208 -39.17 18.88 0.91
N MET A 209 -38.48 19.40 -0.12
CA MET A 209 -37.06 19.74 -0.05
C MET A 209 -36.79 20.76 1.05
N GLN A 210 -37.57 21.85 1.13
CA GLN A 210 -37.46 22.87 2.17
C GLN A 210 -37.70 22.32 3.58
N GLN A 211 -38.61 21.35 3.71
CA GLN A 211 -38.92 20.67 4.97
C GLN A 211 -37.90 19.59 5.36
N GLY A 212 -36.86 19.36 4.56
CA GLY A 212 -35.90 18.28 4.78
C GLY A 212 -36.43 16.88 4.49
N ARG A 213 -37.64 16.76 3.91
CA ARG A 213 -38.29 15.50 3.54
C ARG A 213 -37.83 15.07 2.14
N MET A 214 -36.52 14.87 1.98
CA MET A 214 -35.90 14.61 0.70
C MET A 214 -36.17 13.18 0.22
N GLU A 215 -36.08 12.21 1.10
CA GLU A 215 -36.25 10.77 0.87
C GLU A 215 -36.94 10.11 2.07
N GLY A 216 -37.41 8.87 1.90
CA GLY A 216 -38.09 8.10 2.95
C GLY A 216 -39.07 7.08 2.40
N PRO A 217 -39.70 6.28 3.25
CA PRO A 217 -40.67 5.29 2.82
C PRO A 217 -41.94 5.97 2.30
N GLY A 218 -42.49 5.46 1.20
CA GLY A 218 -43.73 5.93 0.61
C GLY A 218 -43.58 7.13 -0.32
N GLU A 219 -44.72 7.75 -0.67
CA GLU A 219 -44.81 8.81 -1.70
C GLU A 219 -44.68 10.23 -1.15
N ASN A 220 -44.62 10.41 0.18
CA ASN A 220 -44.64 11.71 0.85
C ASN A 220 -43.26 12.34 1.03
N ASN A 221 -42.42 12.30 -0.01
CA ASN A 221 -41.08 12.89 -0.03
C ASN A 221 -40.74 13.43 -1.44
N ALA A 222 -39.72 14.27 -1.50
CA ALA A 222 -39.32 14.94 -2.74
C ALA A 222 -38.86 13.94 -3.82
N LEU A 223 -38.08 12.92 -3.46
CA LEU A 223 -37.58 11.88 -4.36
C LEU A 223 -38.70 11.16 -5.12
N ALA A 224 -39.75 10.75 -4.38
CA ALA A 224 -40.91 10.05 -4.96
C ALA A 224 -41.66 10.96 -5.94
N LEU A 225 -41.86 12.23 -5.58
CA LEU A 225 -42.54 13.20 -6.45
C LEU A 225 -41.71 13.53 -7.70
N TYR A 226 -40.43 13.76 -7.62
CA TYR A 226 -39.57 13.98 -8.79
C TYR A 226 -39.56 12.77 -9.73
N ARG A 227 -39.52 11.56 -9.20
CA ARG A 227 -39.66 10.33 -10.03
C ARG A 227 -41.01 10.26 -10.74
N LYS A 228 -42.07 10.63 -10.03
CA LYS A 228 -43.43 10.67 -10.61
C LYS A 228 -43.52 11.73 -11.72
N VAL A 229 -42.91 12.89 -11.52
CA VAL A 229 -42.79 13.94 -12.54
C VAL A 229 -42.10 13.39 -13.80
N LEU A 230 -40.96 12.71 -13.66
CA LEU A 230 -40.20 12.13 -14.79
C LEU A 230 -40.93 10.96 -15.48
N THR A 231 -41.90 10.33 -14.82
CA THR A 231 -42.80 9.37 -15.46
C THR A 231 -43.80 10.06 -16.38
N LEU A 232 -44.24 11.27 -16.02
CA LEU A 232 -45.22 12.07 -16.80
C LEU A 232 -44.51 12.92 -17.86
N ASP A 233 -43.31 13.44 -17.54
CA ASP A 233 -42.50 14.29 -18.39
C ASP A 233 -41.02 13.88 -18.24
N PRO A 234 -40.54 12.92 -19.05
CA PRO A 234 -39.15 12.39 -18.92
C PRO A 234 -38.06 13.40 -19.10
N GLU A 235 -38.35 14.51 -19.81
CA GLU A 235 -37.37 15.58 -20.07
C GLU A 235 -37.41 16.73 -19.05
N ASN A 236 -38.22 16.62 -18.00
CA ASN A 236 -38.40 17.67 -17.01
C ASN A 236 -37.09 18.04 -16.29
N ALA A 237 -36.56 19.24 -16.61
CA ALA A 237 -35.30 19.71 -16.09
C ALA A 237 -35.34 19.95 -14.57
N VAL A 238 -36.48 20.42 -14.05
CA VAL A 238 -36.63 20.69 -12.59
C VAL A 238 -36.57 19.39 -11.79
N ALA A 239 -37.27 18.35 -12.28
CA ALA A 239 -37.23 17.06 -11.59
C ALA A 239 -35.86 16.38 -11.67
N ARG A 240 -35.14 16.49 -12.80
CA ARG A 240 -33.77 16.00 -12.93
C ARG A 240 -32.85 16.71 -11.95
N GLN A 241 -32.89 18.04 -11.90
CA GLN A 241 -32.10 18.83 -10.96
C GLN A 241 -32.48 18.52 -9.49
N GLY A 242 -33.78 18.30 -9.22
CA GLY A 242 -34.25 17.89 -7.91
C GLY A 242 -33.67 16.54 -7.47
N LEU A 243 -33.62 15.54 -8.38
CA LEU A 243 -32.96 14.26 -8.11
C LEU A 243 -31.47 14.43 -7.81
N GLU A 244 -30.76 15.32 -8.55
CA GLU A 244 -29.36 15.61 -8.29
C GLU A 244 -29.15 16.25 -6.90
N GLN A 245 -30.05 17.14 -6.46
CA GLN A 245 -30.00 17.75 -5.14
C GLN A 245 -30.22 16.70 -4.03
N VAL A 246 -31.21 15.81 -4.20
CA VAL A 246 -31.45 14.73 -3.24
C VAL A 246 -30.26 13.79 -3.18
N GLN A 247 -29.69 13.42 -4.34
CA GLN A 247 -28.48 12.60 -4.37
C GLN A 247 -27.31 13.30 -3.66
N ARG A 248 -27.11 14.59 -3.91
CA ARG A 248 -26.03 15.37 -3.26
C ARG A 248 -26.13 15.29 -1.74
N ALA A 249 -27.33 15.44 -1.18
CA ALA A 249 -27.52 15.31 0.26
C ALA A 249 -27.15 13.90 0.79
N ALA A 250 -27.42 12.85 0.04
CA ALA A 250 -26.98 11.49 0.39
C ALA A 250 -25.44 11.35 0.30
N LEU A 251 -24.81 11.92 -0.72
CA LEU A 251 -23.35 11.93 -0.88
C LEU A 251 -22.65 12.72 0.24
N ASP A 252 -23.21 13.84 0.68
CA ASP A 252 -22.69 14.62 1.81
C ASP A 252 -22.78 13.82 3.13
N ARG A 253 -23.87 13.07 3.34
CA ARG A 253 -23.94 12.13 4.48
C ARG A 253 -22.86 11.06 4.41
N ALA A 254 -22.57 10.52 3.23
CA ALA A 254 -21.52 9.54 3.06
C ALA A 254 -20.14 10.07 3.43
N LEU A 255 -19.80 11.29 3.00
CA LEU A 255 -18.53 11.94 3.35
C LEU A 255 -18.45 12.27 4.84
N THR A 256 -19.58 12.73 5.44
CA THR A 256 -19.64 13.01 6.88
C THR A 256 -19.42 11.76 7.71
N ALA A 257 -20.11 10.66 7.36
CA ALA A 257 -19.94 9.36 8.03
C ALA A 257 -18.49 8.85 7.90
N ALA A 258 -17.90 8.92 6.69
CA ALA A 258 -16.51 8.53 6.46
C ALA A 258 -15.52 9.37 7.29
N ALA A 259 -15.75 10.67 7.43
CA ALA A 259 -14.94 11.57 8.26
C ALA A 259 -15.05 11.25 9.77
N GLN A 260 -16.19 10.72 10.20
CA GLN A 260 -16.45 10.25 11.56
C GLN A 260 -16.01 8.80 11.81
N ASN A 261 -15.38 8.15 10.81
CA ASN A 261 -14.99 6.72 10.85
C ASN A 261 -16.19 5.75 10.93
N ASP A 262 -17.38 6.19 10.55
CA ASP A 262 -18.57 5.35 10.39
C ASP A 262 -18.60 4.78 8.97
N ASP A 263 -17.88 3.68 8.76
CA ASP A 263 -17.77 3.03 7.45
C ASP A 263 -19.12 2.44 7.01
N ALA A 264 -19.90 1.92 7.95
CA ALA A 264 -21.21 1.34 7.65
C ALA A 264 -22.22 2.42 7.23
N GLY A 265 -22.23 3.55 7.92
CA GLY A 265 -23.03 4.72 7.56
C GLY A 265 -22.64 5.31 6.21
N ALA A 266 -21.33 5.38 5.92
CA ALA A 266 -20.85 5.84 4.63
C ALA A 266 -21.29 4.91 3.48
N ASP A 267 -21.20 3.60 3.64
CA ASP A 267 -21.64 2.61 2.65
C ASP A 267 -23.17 2.64 2.45
N ALA A 268 -23.95 2.78 3.53
CA ALA A 268 -25.40 2.93 3.45
C ALA A 268 -25.78 4.19 2.66
N ALA A 269 -25.18 5.33 2.96
CA ALA A 269 -25.44 6.58 2.26
C ALA A 269 -25.01 6.55 0.78
N LEU A 270 -23.90 5.90 0.44
CA LEU A 270 -23.48 5.66 -0.96
C LEU A 270 -24.46 4.74 -1.70
N LYS A 271 -25.02 3.76 -1.03
CA LYS A 271 -26.06 2.89 -1.59
C LYS A 271 -27.35 3.65 -1.87
N ASP A 272 -27.77 4.53 -0.94
CA ASP A 272 -28.93 5.39 -1.13
C ASP A 272 -28.71 6.34 -2.31
N ALA A 273 -27.55 7.01 -2.37
CA ALA A 273 -27.19 7.86 -3.50
C ALA A 273 -27.17 7.12 -4.85
N ALA A 274 -26.69 5.87 -4.88
CA ALA A 274 -26.69 5.03 -6.07
C ALA A 274 -28.11 4.63 -6.51
N ALA A 275 -29.03 4.47 -5.56
CA ALA A 275 -30.42 4.18 -5.87
C ALA A 275 -31.15 5.39 -6.48
N ILE A 276 -30.67 6.62 -6.27
CA ILE A 276 -31.23 7.84 -6.85
C ILE A 276 -30.75 8.02 -8.29
N LEU A 277 -29.45 8.12 -8.52
CA LEU A 277 -28.80 8.29 -9.83
C LEU A 277 -27.55 7.41 -9.92
N PRO A 278 -27.64 6.18 -10.43
CA PRO A 278 -26.58 5.17 -10.35
C PRO A 278 -25.32 5.52 -11.17
N SER A 279 -25.48 6.31 -12.25
CA SER A 279 -24.40 6.64 -13.19
C SER A 279 -23.90 8.08 -13.05
N SER A 280 -24.17 8.78 -11.94
CA SER A 280 -23.74 10.16 -11.77
C SER A 280 -22.22 10.26 -11.52
N ALA A 281 -21.57 11.26 -12.12
CA ALA A 281 -20.16 11.56 -11.87
C ALA A 281 -19.89 11.90 -10.39
N ALA A 282 -20.83 12.57 -9.72
CA ALA A 282 -20.75 12.92 -8.31
C ALA A 282 -20.69 11.68 -7.40
N LEU A 283 -21.45 10.62 -7.72
CA LEU A 283 -21.39 9.35 -7.00
C LEU A 283 -20.02 8.66 -7.17
N ALA A 284 -19.49 8.66 -8.40
CA ALA A 284 -18.17 8.07 -8.67
C ALA A 284 -17.06 8.83 -7.92
N ASP A 285 -17.08 10.16 -7.95
CA ASP A 285 -16.11 11.00 -7.22
C ASP A 285 -16.21 10.78 -5.71
N THR A 286 -17.42 10.79 -5.16
CA THR A 286 -17.62 10.58 -3.71
C THR A 286 -17.16 9.19 -3.26
N ARG A 287 -17.41 8.15 -4.04
CA ARG A 287 -16.89 6.79 -3.78
C ARG A 287 -15.36 6.78 -3.74
N ALA A 288 -14.71 7.43 -4.71
CA ALA A 288 -13.26 7.53 -4.74
C ALA A 288 -12.71 8.26 -3.51
N ARG A 289 -13.37 9.36 -3.08
CA ARG A 289 -12.97 10.13 -1.89
C ARG A 289 -13.14 9.31 -0.60
N VAL A 290 -14.25 8.60 -0.42
CA VAL A 290 -14.47 7.73 0.75
C VAL A 290 -13.41 6.63 0.80
N LEU A 291 -13.11 6.00 -0.36
CA LEU A 291 -12.05 4.99 -0.46
C LEU A 291 -10.67 5.56 -0.11
N ALA A 292 -10.35 6.76 -0.59
CA ALA A 292 -9.09 7.44 -0.26
C ALA A 292 -8.97 7.74 1.24
N MET A 293 -10.05 8.21 1.89
CA MET A 293 -10.07 8.45 3.35
C MET A 293 -9.84 7.16 4.14
N ARG A 294 -10.47 6.05 3.75
CA ARG A 294 -10.23 4.71 4.35
C ARG A 294 -8.79 4.25 4.15
N GLY A 295 -8.26 4.40 2.93
CA GLY A 295 -6.87 4.05 2.63
C GLY A 295 -5.86 4.85 3.47
N GLN A 296 -6.06 6.16 3.60
CA GLN A 296 -5.21 7.01 4.43
C GLN A 296 -5.27 6.62 5.91
N ARG A 297 -6.45 6.30 6.44
CA ARG A 297 -6.62 5.81 7.81
C ARG A 297 -5.94 4.45 8.01
N GLY A 298 -6.11 3.52 7.06
CA GLY A 298 -5.44 2.22 7.08
C GLY A 298 -3.92 2.35 7.10
N ALA A 299 -3.35 3.21 6.26
CA ALA A 299 -1.91 3.48 6.25
C ALA A 299 -1.41 4.10 7.58
N SER A 300 -2.19 5.00 8.17
CA SER A 300 -1.86 5.58 9.49
C SER A 300 -1.87 4.52 10.60
N LEU A 301 -2.87 3.65 10.63
CA LEU A 301 -2.95 2.54 11.60
C LEU A 301 -1.79 1.56 11.42
N LEU A 302 -1.42 1.25 10.18
CA LEU A 302 -0.28 0.39 9.86
C LEU A 302 1.04 1.00 10.36
N ALA A 303 1.26 2.29 10.14
CA ALA A 303 2.45 2.99 10.64
C ALA A 303 2.52 3.00 12.18
N GLN A 304 1.39 3.23 12.85
CA GLN A 304 1.30 3.16 14.31
C GLN A 304 1.54 1.73 14.82
N ALA A 305 1.05 0.71 14.11
CA ALA A 305 1.28 -0.68 14.46
C ALA A 305 2.76 -1.08 14.35
N HIS A 306 3.47 -0.61 13.30
CA HIS A 306 4.92 -0.76 13.18
C HIS A 306 5.64 -0.09 14.36
N SER A 307 5.31 1.14 14.67
CA SER A 307 5.92 1.86 15.80
C SER A 307 5.67 1.17 17.15
N ALA A 308 4.48 0.60 17.35
CA ALA A 308 4.16 -0.17 18.54
C ALA A 308 4.96 -1.48 18.62
N LEU A 309 5.15 -2.17 17.48
CA LEU A 309 5.99 -3.36 17.38
C LEU A 309 7.45 -3.04 17.72
N ASP A 310 7.99 -1.99 17.11
CA ASP A 310 9.38 -1.54 17.35
C ASP A 310 9.61 -1.11 18.80
N ALA A 311 8.58 -0.59 19.47
CA ALA A 311 8.58 -0.29 20.90
C ALA A 311 8.36 -1.53 21.81
N GLY A 312 8.21 -2.73 21.24
CA GLY A 312 7.96 -3.96 21.98
C GLY A 312 6.52 -4.11 22.54
N ASN A 313 5.60 -3.22 22.18
CA ASN A 313 4.21 -3.29 22.62
C ASN A 313 3.37 -4.17 21.69
N LEU A 314 3.55 -5.48 21.80
CA LEU A 314 2.93 -6.47 20.92
C LEU A 314 1.40 -6.46 20.96
N ALA A 315 0.79 -6.14 22.11
CA ALA A 315 -0.66 -6.10 22.25
C ALA A 315 -1.26 -4.91 21.47
N LEU A 316 -0.65 -3.73 21.57
CA LEU A 316 -1.06 -2.55 20.82
C LEU A 316 -0.80 -2.73 19.32
N ALA A 317 0.37 -3.26 18.95
CA ALA A 317 0.72 -3.55 17.56
C ALA A 317 -0.33 -4.48 16.91
N GLN A 318 -0.72 -5.56 17.59
CA GLN A 318 -1.75 -6.49 17.13
C GLN A 318 -3.09 -5.78 16.90
N THR A 319 -3.54 -5.01 17.89
CA THR A 319 -4.83 -4.31 17.81
C THR A 319 -4.88 -3.33 16.63
N LEU A 320 -3.81 -2.55 16.43
CA LEU A 320 -3.72 -1.57 15.34
C LEU A 320 -3.62 -2.25 13.97
N ALA A 321 -2.86 -3.34 13.85
CA ALA A 321 -2.74 -4.12 12.62
C ALA A 321 -4.08 -4.77 12.22
N GLU A 322 -4.83 -5.32 13.17
CA GLU A 322 -6.17 -5.87 12.93
C GLU A 322 -7.19 -4.78 12.53
N GLN A 323 -7.06 -3.56 13.08
CA GLN A 323 -7.87 -2.42 12.64
C GLN A 323 -7.51 -2.00 11.21
N ALA A 324 -6.22 -1.97 10.88
CA ALA A 324 -5.76 -1.68 9.51
C ALA A 324 -6.26 -2.74 8.52
N GLN A 325 -6.24 -4.02 8.90
CA GLN A 325 -6.74 -5.14 8.10
C GLN A 325 -8.21 -4.99 7.71
N LYS A 326 -9.05 -4.51 8.61
CA LYS A 326 -10.49 -4.27 8.34
C LYS A 326 -10.72 -3.20 7.28
N LEU A 327 -9.78 -2.26 7.12
CA LEU A 327 -9.87 -1.16 6.14
C LEU A 327 -9.24 -1.54 4.80
N ALA A 328 -8.14 -2.29 4.82
CA ALA A 328 -7.44 -2.76 3.64
C ALA A 328 -6.64 -4.01 3.98
N ASP A 329 -7.10 -5.17 3.56
CA ASP A 329 -6.36 -6.43 3.68
C ASP A 329 -5.39 -6.54 2.51
N ASN A 330 -4.13 -6.15 2.75
CA ASN A 330 -3.05 -6.16 1.77
C ASN A 330 -1.81 -6.90 2.31
N THR A 331 -0.83 -7.11 1.45
CA THR A 331 0.41 -7.83 1.78
C THR A 331 1.17 -7.22 2.95
N ASP A 332 1.18 -5.88 3.07
CA ASP A 332 1.92 -5.18 4.12
C ASP A 332 1.30 -5.44 5.51
N VAL A 333 -0.03 -5.43 5.59
CA VAL A 333 -0.76 -5.77 6.82
C VAL A 333 -0.54 -7.22 7.20
N GLN A 334 -0.61 -8.16 6.26
CA GLN A 334 -0.37 -9.58 6.50
C GLN A 334 1.07 -9.82 6.99
N THR A 335 2.04 -9.17 6.34
CA THR A 335 3.45 -9.25 6.74
C THR A 335 3.66 -8.73 8.17
N LEU A 336 3.01 -7.61 8.53
CA LEU A 336 3.10 -7.07 9.88
C LEU A 336 2.46 -7.99 10.92
N LEU A 337 1.29 -8.55 10.63
CA LEU A 337 0.62 -9.51 11.52
C LEU A 337 1.50 -10.75 11.75
N GLN A 338 2.17 -11.24 10.72
CA GLN A 338 3.13 -12.34 10.85
C GLN A 338 4.32 -11.95 11.74
N ARG A 339 4.93 -10.77 11.51
CA ARG A 339 6.02 -10.26 12.36
C ARG A 339 5.62 -10.12 13.83
N ILE A 340 4.39 -9.68 14.10
CA ILE A 340 3.86 -9.58 15.48
C ILE A 340 3.70 -10.98 16.09
N SER A 341 3.23 -11.95 15.32
CA SER A 341 3.11 -13.35 15.75
C SER A 341 4.48 -13.95 16.10
N ASP A 342 5.47 -13.74 15.22
CA ASP A 342 6.85 -14.19 15.42
C ASP A 342 7.46 -13.54 16.66
N ALA A 343 7.29 -12.21 16.83
CA ALA A 343 7.77 -11.48 18.00
C ALA A 343 7.11 -11.97 19.30
N ARG A 344 5.83 -12.34 19.26
CA ARG A 344 5.12 -12.90 20.42
C ARG A 344 5.68 -14.29 20.78
N THR A 345 5.96 -15.11 19.78
CA THR A 345 6.57 -16.43 20.00
C THR A 345 7.97 -16.27 20.57
N TYR A 346 8.79 -15.37 19.99
CA TYR A 346 10.12 -15.07 20.50
C TYR A 346 10.09 -14.55 21.95
N ALA A 347 9.12 -13.73 22.31
CA ALA A 347 8.98 -13.18 23.66
C ALA A 347 8.75 -14.26 24.74
N SER A 348 8.42 -15.49 24.35
CA SER A 348 8.34 -16.64 25.27
C SER A 348 9.70 -17.24 25.61
N TYR A 349 10.76 -16.87 24.89
CA TYR A 349 12.14 -17.32 25.11
C TYR A 349 13.01 -16.21 25.71
N ARG A 350 14.08 -16.61 26.40
CA ARG A 350 15.08 -15.67 26.93
C ARG A 350 16.36 -15.72 26.07
N PRO A 351 16.94 -14.59 25.71
CA PRO A 351 18.27 -14.59 25.09
C PRO A 351 19.27 -15.38 25.93
N GLY A 352 20.04 -16.26 25.30
CA GLY A 352 20.96 -17.18 25.97
C GLY A 352 20.31 -18.46 26.50
N GLU A 353 18.97 -18.60 26.42
CA GLU A 353 18.27 -19.85 26.78
C GLU A 353 18.69 -20.97 25.84
N VAL A 354 18.96 -22.14 26.41
CA VAL A 354 19.30 -23.35 25.64
C VAL A 354 18.06 -24.20 25.49
N ILE A 355 17.66 -24.44 24.24
CA ILE A 355 16.50 -25.25 23.87
C ILE A 355 16.93 -26.48 23.06
N SER A 356 16.12 -27.53 23.09
CA SER A 356 16.29 -28.72 22.26
C SER A 356 14.90 -29.35 22.04
N ASP A 357 14.51 -29.48 20.76
CA ASP A 357 13.20 -30.04 20.40
C ASP A 357 13.26 -31.57 20.37
N ARG A 358 12.28 -32.23 20.98
CA ARG A 358 12.13 -33.70 20.91
C ARG A 358 11.67 -34.11 19.52
N TYR A 359 12.11 -35.29 19.10
CA TYR A 359 11.56 -35.91 17.90
C TYR A 359 10.11 -36.35 18.13
N LEU A 360 9.28 -36.26 17.12
CA LEU A 360 7.86 -36.60 17.19
C LEU A 360 7.62 -38.12 17.20
N ASP A 361 8.46 -38.88 16.53
CA ASP A 361 8.26 -40.31 16.21
C ASP A 361 9.44 -41.20 16.58
N LEU A 362 10.49 -40.67 17.19
CA LEU A 362 11.68 -41.40 17.62
C LEU A 362 12.10 -40.96 19.03
N VAL A 363 12.86 -41.83 19.68
CA VAL A 363 13.57 -41.45 20.91
C VAL A 363 14.77 -40.61 20.53
N GLY A 364 14.84 -39.40 21.06
CA GLY A 364 15.94 -38.46 20.75
C GLY A 364 15.46 -37.01 20.72
N ALA A 365 16.38 -36.15 20.44
CA ALA A 365 16.13 -34.71 20.33
C ALA A 365 17.09 -34.07 19.33
N ALA A 366 16.68 -32.93 18.79
CA ALA A 366 17.52 -32.06 17.97
C ALA A 366 18.76 -31.58 18.74
N PRO A 367 19.82 -31.18 18.06
CA PRO A 367 20.98 -30.56 18.70
C PRO A 367 20.56 -29.39 19.62
N ALA A 368 21.35 -29.16 20.67
CA ALA A 368 21.12 -28.05 21.58
C ALA A 368 21.32 -26.71 20.84
N MET A 369 20.33 -25.84 20.96
CA MET A 369 20.29 -24.53 20.32
C MET A 369 20.32 -23.44 21.38
N VAL A 370 20.96 -22.31 21.11
CA VAL A 370 20.92 -21.14 21.98
C VAL A 370 20.09 -20.02 21.34
N VAL A 371 19.19 -19.43 22.10
CA VAL A 371 18.36 -18.31 21.68
C VAL A 371 19.23 -17.05 21.56
N VAL A 372 19.30 -16.48 20.36
CA VAL A 372 20.11 -15.29 20.06
C VAL A 372 19.28 -14.03 20.35
N PRO A 373 19.85 -12.98 21.02
CA PRO A 373 19.15 -11.71 21.20
C PRO A 373 18.82 -11.05 19.87
N LEU A 374 17.66 -10.38 19.79
CA LEU A 374 17.34 -9.48 18.65
C LEU A 374 18.20 -8.23 18.74
N GLY A 375 18.50 -7.61 17.62
CA GLY A 375 19.27 -6.37 17.62
C GLY A 375 19.84 -6.00 16.27
N LYS A 376 20.60 -4.90 16.27
CA LYS A 376 21.26 -4.35 15.09
C LYS A 376 22.76 -4.51 15.19
N PHE A 377 23.42 -4.68 14.05
CA PHE A 377 24.87 -4.71 13.96
C PHE A 377 25.37 -4.17 12.63
N GLN A 378 26.66 -3.90 12.55
CA GLN A 378 27.34 -3.52 11.32
C GLN A 378 27.92 -4.78 10.67
N MET A 379 27.31 -5.23 9.56
CA MET A 379 27.76 -6.36 8.77
C MET A 379 28.87 -5.95 7.82
N GLY A 380 29.90 -6.78 7.71
CA GLY A 380 31.10 -6.49 6.93
C GLY A 380 32.17 -5.78 7.76
N SER A 381 33.29 -5.43 7.15
CA SER A 381 34.44 -4.82 7.80
C SER A 381 34.56 -3.33 7.47
N PRO A 382 35.06 -2.48 8.39
CA PRO A 382 35.46 -1.12 8.05
C PRO A 382 36.73 -1.14 7.18
N LEU A 383 36.90 -0.12 6.33
CA LEU A 383 38.04 -0.03 5.38
C LEU A 383 39.43 -0.02 6.03
N ASN A 384 39.50 0.35 7.30
CA ASN A 384 40.77 0.39 8.09
C ASN A 384 41.01 -0.91 8.87
N GLU A 385 40.13 -1.90 8.79
CA GLU A 385 40.35 -3.20 9.44
C GLU A 385 41.47 -3.96 8.72
N ARG A 386 42.45 -4.43 9.50
CA ARG A 386 43.56 -5.20 8.95
C ARG A 386 43.04 -6.51 8.34
N GLY A 387 43.40 -6.78 7.09
CA GLY A 387 42.93 -7.97 6.37
C GLY A 387 41.53 -7.85 5.74
N HIS A 388 40.90 -6.65 5.76
CA HIS A 388 39.63 -6.43 5.09
C HIS A 388 39.69 -6.80 3.59
N ALA A 389 38.61 -7.30 3.05
CA ALA A 389 38.46 -7.65 1.64
C ALA A 389 37.32 -6.88 0.97
N SER A 390 37.42 -6.70 -0.35
CA SER A 390 36.35 -6.06 -1.13
C SER A 390 35.01 -6.81 -1.05
N ALA A 391 35.05 -8.11 -0.83
CA ALA A 391 33.86 -8.94 -0.65
C ALA A 391 33.07 -8.62 0.62
N GLU A 392 33.70 -8.00 1.61
CA GLU A 392 33.10 -7.60 2.89
C GLU A 392 32.50 -6.19 2.85
N GLN A 393 32.49 -5.55 1.65
CA GLN A 393 32.08 -4.17 1.44
C GLN A 393 30.76 -4.06 0.65
N PRO A 394 30.00 -2.96 0.76
CA PRO A 394 30.13 -1.94 1.81
C PRO A 394 29.70 -2.46 3.17
N GLN A 395 30.40 -2.05 4.25
CA GLN A 395 29.90 -2.26 5.60
C GLN A 395 28.52 -1.58 5.74
N HIS A 396 27.54 -2.25 6.32
CA HIS A 396 26.17 -1.76 6.41
C HIS A 396 25.45 -2.27 7.66
N GLU A 397 24.46 -1.50 8.11
CA GLU A 397 23.61 -1.91 9.23
C GLU A 397 22.63 -2.99 8.79
N VAL A 398 22.53 -4.04 9.59
CA VAL A 398 21.53 -5.10 9.49
C VAL A 398 20.73 -5.17 10.80
N ASP A 399 19.42 -5.32 10.69
CA ASP A 399 18.48 -5.44 11.80
C ASP A 399 17.95 -6.87 11.90
N ILE A 400 18.35 -7.59 12.93
CA ILE A 400 17.85 -8.94 13.24
C ILE A 400 16.53 -8.80 13.99
N THR A 401 15.43 -8.84 13.24
CA THR A 401 14.06 -8.62 13.75
C THR A 401 13.26 -9.89 13.96
N LYS A 402 13.71 -11.02 13.41
CA LYS A 402 13.07 -12.32 13.59
C LYS A 402 13.82 -13.14 14.63
N GLY A 403 13.08 -13.69 15.59
CA GLY A 403 13.65 -14.54 16.62
C GLY A 403 14.18 -15.86 16.05
N PHE A 404 15.39 -16.23 16.45
CA PHE A 404 15.98 -17.52 16.11
C PHE A 404 16.83 -18.06 17.24
N ALA A 405 16.99 -19.38 17.24
CA ALA A 405 18.01 -20.07 18.03
C ALA A 405 19.02 -20.69 17.06
N ILE A 406 20.30 -20.65 17.42
CA ILE A 406 21.39 -21.20 16.62
C ILE A 406 22.03 -22.39 17.34
N GLY A 407 22.56 -23.36 16.61
CA GLY A 407 23.31 -24.47 17.19
C GLY A 407 24.41 -23.99 18.14
N ARG A 408 24.43 -24.51 19.36
CA ARG A 408 25.48 -24.16 20.34
C ARG A 408 26.87 -24.52 19.84
N SER A 409 26.98 -25.54 19.01
CA SER A 409 28.17 -25.98 18.29
C SER A 409 27.79 -26.34 16.86
N GLU A 410 28.78 -26.72 16.07
CA GLU A 410 28.59 -27.39 14.78
C GLU A 410 27.82 -28.70 14.97
N VAL A 411 27.23 -29.19 13.89
CA VAL A 411 26.63 -30.53 13.83
C VAL A 411 27.75 -31.58 13.94
N THR A 412 27.58 -32.54 14.86
CA THR A 412 28.59 -33.59 15.09
C THR A 412 28.45 -34.77 14.14
N VAL A 413 29.50 -35.54 14.01
CA VAL A 413 29.51 -36.84 13.29
C VAL A 413 28.42 -37.79 13.78
N ALA A 414 28.19 -37.85 15.11
CA ALA A 414 27.11 -38.67 15.67
C ALA A 414 25.72 -38.20 15.20
N GLN A 415 25.46 -36.90 15.22
CA GLN A 415 24.18 -36.32 14.81
C GLN A 415 23.94 -36.51 13.31
N PHE A 416 24.95 -36.31 12.48
CA PHE A 416 24.85 -36.52 11.04
C PHE A 416 24.67 -38.04 10.72
N ARG A 417 25.32 -38.92 11.45
CA ARG A 417 25.14 -40.37 11.35
C ARG A 417 23.70 -40.79 11.66
N GLU A 418 23.09 -40.19 12.66
CA GLU A 418 21.68 -40.44 12.99
C GLU A 418 20.77 -40.06 11.78
N PHE A 419 20.99 -38.90 11.19
CA PHE A 419 20.28 -38.46 9.98
C PHE A 419 20.44 -39.47 8.82
N VAL A 420 21.66 -39.83 8.48
CA VAL A 420 21.94 -40.77 7.38
C VAL A 420 21.25 -42.12 7.59
N ARG A 421 21.33 -42.64 8.82
CA ARG A 421 20.70 -43.93 9.18
C ARG A 421 19.16 -43.85 9.15
N ALA A 422 18.59 -42.77 9.66
CA ALA A 422 17.15 -42.65 9.78
C ALA A 422 16.46 -42.30 8.47
N SER A 423 17.13 -41.60 7.57
CA SER A 423 16.59 -41.16 6.28
C SER A 423 16.98 -42.02 5.08
N GLY A 424 18.05 -42.80 5.20
CA GLY A 424 18.66 -43.50 4.07
C GLY A 424 19.34 -42.55 3.03
N TYR A 425 19.58 -41.30 3.42
CA TYR A 425 20.24 -40.31 2.56
C TYR A 425 21.64 -40.77 2.20
N VAL A 426 22.04 -40.53 0.96
CA VAL A 426 23.41 -40.79 0.46
C VAL A 426 24.13 -39.46 0.34
N PRO A 427 25.10 -39.13 1.24
CA PRO A 427 25.85 -37.88 1.16
C PRO A 427 26.69 -37.72 -0.11
N ASP A 428 26.93 -36.47 -0.51
CA ASP A 428 27.66 -36.15 -1.73
C ASP A 428 29.10 -36.67 -1.74
N SER A 429 29.76 -36.79 -0.58
CA SER A 429 31.09 -37.39 -0.49
C SER A 429 31.09 -38.88 -0.91
N VAL A 430 30.00 -39.60 -0.67
CA VAL A 430 29.81 -40.99 -1.15
C VAL A 430 29.35 -40.98 -2.62
N LYS A 431 28.37 -40.13 -2.95
CA LYS A 431 27.71 -40.09 -4.26
C LYS A 431 28.61 -39.57 -5.37
N LEU A 432 29.41 -38.55 -5.10
CA LEU A 432 30.31 -37.88 -6.07
C LEU A 432 31.76 -38.38 -5.98
N GLY A 433 32.07 -39.27 -5.01
CA GLY A 433 33.37 -39.90 -4.86
C GLY A 433 34.42 -39.03 -4.17
N GLY A 434 34.47 -39.08 -2.87
CA GLY A 434 35.55 -38.52 -2.07
C GLY A 434 35.37 -37.06 -1.59
N ALA A 435 36.36 -36.60 -0.85
CA ALA A 435 36.44 -35.26 -0.30
C ALA A 435 37.88 -34.74 -0.30
N SER A 436 38.05 -33.45 -0.10
CA SER A 436 39.36 -32.79 0.07
C SER A 436 39.78 -32.85 1.52
N VAL A 437 40.78 -33.66 1.82
CA VAL A 437 41.33 -33.87 3.16
C VAL A 437 42.80 -33.44 3.25
N TYR A 438 43.28 -33.19 4.46
CA TYR A 438 44.63 -32.78 4.70
C TYR A 438 45.60 -34.00 4.57
N ASP A 439 46.59 -33.85 3.70
CA ASP A 439 47.66 -34.83 3.56
C ASP A 439 48.89 -34.37 4.36
N GLU A 440 49.20 -35.08 5.40
CA GLU A 440 50.33 -34.80 6.30
C GLU A 440 51.68 -34.82 5.57
N ASN A 441 51.85 -35.64 4.52
CA ASN A 441 53.11 -35.73 3.80
C ASN A 441 53.42 -34.47 2.96
N SER A 442 52.40 -33.97 2.27
CA SER A 442 52.54 -32.74 1.46
C SER A 442 52.28 -31.47 2.23
N GLY A 443 51.54 -31.52 3.35
CA GLY A 443 51.07 -30.35 4.09
C GLY A 443 49.98 -29.58 3.35
N ARG A 444 49.20 -30.26 2.51
CA ARG A 444 48.15 -29.63 1.64
C ARG A 444 46.84 -30.41 1.68
N MET A 445 45.78 -29.71 1.34
CA MET A 445 44.49 -30.34 1.08
C MET A 445 44.58 -31.11 -0.25
N GLN A 446 44.15 -32.37 -0.26
CA GLN A 446 44.13 -33.23 -1.45
C GLN A 446 42.80 -33.97 -1.53
N THR A 447 42.29 -34.17 -2.76
CA THR A 447 41.09 -34.96 -2.98
C THR A 447 41.42 -36.45 -2.84
N VAL A 448 40.76 -37.12 -1.91
CA VAL A 448 40.90 -38.57 -1.64
C VAL A 448 39.55 -39.22 -1.93
N SER A 449 39.49 -40.10 -2.91
CA SER A 449 38.25 -40.70 -3.41
C SER A 449 37.55 -41.61 -2.40
N SER A 450 38.26 -42.14 -1.40
CA SER A 450 37.70 -42.96 -0.32
C SER A 450 37.27 -42.16 0.91
N ALA A 451 37.63 -40.87 0.98
CA ALA A 451 37.25 -40.05 2.14
C ALA A 451 35.77 -39.67 2.05
N ASP A 452 35.05 -39.85 3.15
CA ASP A 452 33.65 -39.51 3.23
C ASP A 452 33.32 -38.70 4.53
N TRP A 453 32.06 -38.40 4.74
CA TRP A 453 31.55 -37.64 5.91
C TRP A 453 31.83 -38.31 7.27
N GLN A 454 32.21 -39.59 7.31
CA GLN A 454 32.56 -40.35 8.51
C GLN A 454 34.05 -40.20 8.85
N ASP A 455 34.83 -39.54 8.00
CA ASP A 455 36.24 -39.35 8.19
C ASP A 455 36.55 -37.92 8.66
N ASP A 456 37.62 -37.80 9.43
CA ASP A 456 38.13 -36.52 9.92
C ASP A 456 38.83 -35.70 8.80
N TYR A 457 39.39 -34.57 9.20
CA TYR A 457 40.11 -33.65 8.32
C TYR A 457 41.29 -34.33 7.56
N SER A 458 41.83 -35.43 8.09
CA SER A 458 42.98 -36.16 7.50
C SER A 458 42.56 -37.43 6.73
N GLY A 459 41.28 -37.72 6.62
CA GLY A 459 40.76 -38.92 5.95
C GLY A 459 40.82 -40.18 6.83
N LYS A 460 41.01 -40.03 8.13
CA LYS A 460 40.85 -41.10 9.13
C LYS A 460 39.46 -41.08 9.74
N ARG A 461 39.04 -42.16 10.35
CA ARG A 461 37.73 -42.26 10.97
C ARG A 461 37.59 -41.20 12.10
N ALA A 462 36.58 -40.35 11.97
CA ALA A 462 36.25 -39.31 12.95
C ALA A 462 35.54 -39.89 14.19
N HIS A 463 35.66 -39.16 15.31
CA HIS A 463 34.96 -39.51 16.55
C HIS A 463 33.55 -38.92 16.55
N ASP A 464 32.69 -39.45 17.46
CA ASP A 464 31.28 -39.06 17.52
C ASP A 464 31.05 -37.56 17.83
N ASN A 465 31.93 -36.97 18.63
CA ASN A 465 31.84 -35.56 19.05
C ASN A 465 32.68 -34.60 18.18
N ASP A 466 33.33 -35.09 17.12
CA ASP A 466 34.00 -34.22 16.19
C ASP A 466 32.95 -33.49 15.34
N PRO A 467 33.19 -32.24 14.87
CA PRO A 467 32.33 -31.61 13.88
C PRO A 467 32.29 -32.44 12.61
N VAL A 468 31.12 -32.61 12.03
CA VAL A 468 31.03 -33.30 10.75
C VAL A 468 31.64 -32.43 9.64
N VAL A 469 32.63 -32.97 8.96
CA VAL A 469 33.28 -32.36 7.78
C VAL A 469 33.11 -33.24 6.56
N ASN A 470 33.67 -32.86 5.42
CA ASN A 470 33.53 -33.59 4.16
C ASN A 470 32.06 -33.68 3.68
N VAL A 471 31.25 -32.72 4.08
CA VAL A 471 29.83 -32.58 3.71
C VAL A 471 29.65 -31.37 2.79
N SER A 472 28.75 -31.49 1.83
CA SER A 472 28.38 -30.42 0.92
C SER A 472 27.29 -29.52 1.52
N TRP A 473 27.05 -28.38 0.89
CA TRP A 473 25.87 -27.52 1.20
C TRP A 473 24.55 -28.31 1.00
N ASN A 474 24.49 -29.16 -0.03
CA ASN A 474 23.33 -30.00 -0.30
C ASN A 474 23.08 -31.00 0.85
N ASP A 475 24.15 -31.58 1.40
CA ASP A 475 24.06 -32.49 2.55
C ASP A 475 23.53 -31.78 3.79
N ALA A 476 24.02 -30.56 4.04
CA ALA A 476 23.57 -29.71 5.14
C ALA A 476 22.09 -29.31 4.99
N GLN A 477 21.66 -28.97 3.78
CA GLN A 477 20.24 -28.70 3.48
C GLN A 477 19.35 -29.93 3.67
N ALA A 478 19.80 -31.10 3.25
CA ALA A 478 19.05 -32.35 3.48
C ALA A 478 18.91 -32.66 4.97
N TYR A 479 19.96 -32.41 5.76
CA TYR A 479 19.94 -32.56 7.21
C TYR A 479 18.89 -31.68 7.88
N VAL A 480 18.85 -30.38 7.59
CA VAL A 480 17.90 -29.44 8.22
C VAL A 480 16.45 -29.74 7.79
N GLN A 481 16.23 -30.18 6.57
CA GLN A 481 14.90 -30.61 6.10
C GLN A 481 14.42 -31.85 6.85
N TRP A 482 15.30 -32.86 7.01
CA TRP A 482 15.00 -34.05 7.80
C TRP A 482 14.68 -33.67 9.25
N LEU A 483 15.49 -32.81 9.87
CA LEU A 483 15.32 -32.37 11.25
C LEU A 483 13.99 -31.62 11.45
N SER A 484 13.62 -30.78 10.49
CA SER A 484 12.34 -30.08 10.49
C SER A 484 11.16 -31.05 10.48
N GLN A 485 11.21 -32.07 9.65
CA GLN A 485 10.17 -33.11 9.58
C GLN A 485 10.09 -33.93 10.88
N ARG A 486 11.23 -34.22 11.50
CA ARG A 486 11.31 -35.01 12.72
C ARG A 486 10.81 -34.30 13.96
N THR A 487 10.99 -32.98 14.01
CA THR A 487 10.61 -32.17 15.19
C THR A 487 9.30 -31.42 15.01
N GLY A 488 8.80 -31.30 13.78
CA GLY A 488 7.67 -30.42 13.47
C GLY A 488 7.98 -28.93 13.67
N LYS A 489 9.28 -28.57 13.74
CA LYS A 489 9.78 -27.20 13.87
C LYS A 489 10.52 -26.81 12.60
N HIS A 490 10.71 -25.52 12.37
CA HIS A 490 11.40 -25.04 11.18
C HIS A 490 12.91 -24.90 11.47
N TYR A 491 13.70 -25.82 10.91
CA TYR A 491 15.15 -25.80 10.94
C TYR A 491 15.71 -25.47 9.57
N ARG A 492 16.79 -24.69 9.54
CA ARG A 492 17.51 -24.28 8.32
C ARG A 492 18.98 -24.00 8.62
N LEU A 493 19.77 -23.76 7.59
CA LEU A 493 21.08 -23.15 7.77
C LEU A 493 20.90 -21.68 8.20
N PRO A 494 21.86 -21.08 8.92
CA PRO A 494 21.85 -19.65 9.19
C PRO A 494 21.89 -18.85 7.90
N SER A 495 21.33 -17.65 7.88
CA SER A 495 21.70 -16.67 6.87
C SER A 495 23.13 -16.19 7.14
N GLU A 496 23.78 -15.63 6.12
CA GLU A 496 25.11 -15.04 6.27
C GLU A 496 25.11 -13.93 7.34
N ALA A 497 24.05 -13.11 7.36
CA ALA A 497 23.88 -12.05 8.34
C ALA A 497 23.65 -12.59 9.77
N GLU A 498 22.84 -13.63 9.93
CA GLU A 498 22.64 -14.29 11.23
C GLU A 498 23.94 -14.93 11.74
N PHE A 499 24.73 -15.52 10.86
CA PHE A 499 26.02 -16.09 11.22
C PHE A 499 26.97 -15.01 11.72
N GLU A 500 27.18 -13.91 10.96
CA GLU A 500 28.08 -12.82 11.37
C GLU A 500 27.60 -12.15 12.66
N TYR A 501 26.29 -11.95 12.82
CA TYR A 501 25.72 -11.44 14.06
C TYR A 501 26.02 -12.35 15.26
N ALA A 502 25.90 -13.66 15.05
CA ALA A 502 26.18 -14.67 16.06
C ALA A 502 27.67 -14.76 16.41
N VAL A 503 28.56 -14.71 15.42
CA VAL A 503 30.02 -14.67 15.63
C VAL A 503 30.41 -13.45 16.46
N ARG A 504 29.95 -12.25 16.07
CA ARG A 504 30.27 -11.01 16.78
C ARG A 504 29.84 -11.02 18.24
N GLY A 505 28.78 -11.73 18.58
CA GLY A 505 28.36 -11.83 19.99
C GLY A 505 28.07 -10.49 20.65
N GLY A 506 27.69 -9.45 19.87
CA GLY A 506 27.47 -8.09 20.34
C GLY A 506 28.70 -7.18 20.26
N THR A 507 29.86 -7.67 19.78
CA THR A 507 31.07 -6.85 19.60
C THR A 507 31.12 -6.22 18.20
N SER A 508 31.98 -5.21 18.04
CA SER A 508 32.31 -4.59 16.75
C SER A 508 33.78 -4.77 16.35
N THR A 509 34.53 -5.56 17.11
CA THR A 509 35.92 -5.87 16.90
C THR A 509 36.12 -6.91 15.78
N PRO A 510 37.32 -7.04 15.19
CA PRO A 510 37.58 -8.06 14.15
C PRO A 510 37.23 -9.48 14.59
N PHE A 511 37.46 -9.80 15.86
CA PHE A 511 37.15 -11.09 16.48
C PHE A 511 36.18 -10.88 17.67
N TRP A 512 35.42 -11.90 18.04
CA TRP A 512 34.49 -11.78 19.18
C TRP A 512 35.23 -11.61 20.52
N TRP A 513 36.49 -12.06 20.63
CA TRP A 513 37.35 -11.85 21.81
C TRP A 513 38.10 -10.50 21.81
N GLY A 514 37.98 -9.68 20.77
CA GLY A 514 38.60 -8.36 20.66
C GLY A 514 39.53 -8.22 19.45
N GLU A 515 40.74 -7.74 19.66
CA GLU A 515 41.79 -7.54 18.64
C GLU A 515 43.00 -8.42 18.89
N GLY A 516 43.60 -8.94 17.83
CA GLY A 516 44.83 -9.72 17.89
C GLY A 516 44.68 -11.13 18.50
N THR A 517 45.79 -11.67 18.97
CA THR A 517 45.84 -13.01 19.58
C THR A 517 45.10 -13.03 20.92
N PRO A 518 44.21 -14.00 21.18
CA PRO A 518 43.55 -14.13 22.47
C PRO A 518 44.59 -14.50 23.55
N THR A 519 44.34 -14.05 24.77
CA THR A 519 45.28 -14.26 25.92
C THR A 519 45.21 -15.67 26.50
N ALA A 520 44.21 -16.47 26.11
CA ALA A 520 44.03 -17.87 26.47
C ALA A 520 43.35 -18.59 25.30
N PRO A 521 43.43 -19.92 25.18
CA PRO A 521 42.71 -20.67 24.18
C PRO A 521 41.20 -20.46 24.32
N VAL A 522 40.59 -19.78 23.34
CA VAL A 522 39.15 -19.45 23.31
C VAL A 522 38.43 -20.14 22.14
N GLU A 523 39.17 -20.53 21.11
CA GLU A 523 38.74 -21.19 19.90
C GLU A 523 39.84 -22.13 19.41
N ASN A 524 39.52 -23.08 18.52
CA ASN A 524 40.51 -23.84 17.78
C ASN A 524 40.96 -23.02 16.56
N LEU A 525 42.15 -22.43 16.67
CA LEU A 525 42.76 -21.52 15.71
C LEU A 525 44.17 -22.01 15.32
N THR A 526 44.69 -21.47 14.20
CA THR A 526 46.10 -21.71 13.89
C THR A 526 47.03 -20.98 14.87
N GLY A 527 47.68 -21.69 15.74
CA GLY A 527 48.65 -21.14 16.69
C GLY A 527 50.13 -21.33 16.29
N SER A 528 51.00 -20.38 16.64
CA SER A 528 52.43 -20.55 16.42
C SER A 528 53.04 -21.66 17.31
N GLY A 529 52.33 -22.05 18.36
CA GLY A 529 52.67 -23.18 19.24
C GLY A 529 52.29 -24.56 18.66
N ASP A 530 51.28 -24.65 17.79
CA ASP A 530 50.75 -25.91 17.28
C ASP A 530 51.76 -26.70 16.47
N ARG A 531 51.66 -28.01 16.57
CA ARG A 531 52.49 -28.94 15.80
C ARG A 531 51.66 -30.09 15.26
N SER A 532 51.87 -30.39 13.98
CA SER A 532 51.28 -31.58 13.38
C SER A 532 51.96 -32.86 13.92
N PRO A 533 51.38 -34.04 13.67
CA PRO A 533 52.00 -35.32 13.98
C PRO A 533 53.39 -35.50 13.42
N SER A 534 53.73 -34.87 12.29
CA SER A 534 55.06 -34.84 11.68
C SER A 534 55.89 -33.59 12.05
N HIS A 535 55.52 -32.87 13.11
CA HIS A 535 56.16 -31.66 13.62
C HIS A 535 56.11 -30.46 12.66
N ARG A 536 55.17 -30.36 11.77
CA ARG A 536 54.93 -29.15 10.97
C ARG A 536 54.39 -28.03 11.84
N SER A 537 54.67 -26.79 11.45
CA SER A 537 54.13 -25.57 12.07
C SER A 537 53.40 -24.72 11.04
N TRP A 538 52.50 -23.90 11.46
CA TRP A 538 51.83 -22.93 10.63
C TRP A 538 52.79 -21.79 10.23
N SER A 539 52.73 -21.34 8.99
CA SER A 539 53.51 -20.20 8.49
C SER A 539 52.88 -18.85 8.75
N ASN A 540 51.55 -18.80 8.85
CA ASN A 540 50.79 -17.63 9.23
C ASN A 540 49.78 -18.07 10.31
N ALA A 541 50.02 -17.64 11.55
CA ALA A 541 49.36 -18.12 12.74
C ALA A 541 49.23 -17.00 13.79
N PHE A 542 48.35 -17.16 14.72
CA PHE A 542 48.30 -16.31 15.92
C PHE A 542 49.56 -16.51 16.73
N HIS A 543 50.23 -15.40 17.01
CA HIS A 543 51.49 -15.40 17.73
C HIS A 543 51.29 -15.79 19.19
N ASP A 544 52.17 -16.66 19.73
CA ASP A 544 52.09 -17.16 21.11
C ASP A 544 50.76 -17.84 21.47
N TYR A 545 50.10 -18.45 20.47
CA TYR A 545 48.87 -19.23 20.66
C TYR A 545 49.16 -20.71 20.47
N ASP A 546 48.54 -21.53 21.31
CA ASP A 546 48.59 -23.00 21.28
C ASP A 546 47.32 -23.51 21.93
N ASP A 547 46.45 -24.12 21.18
CA ASP A 547 45.20 -24.71 21.67
C ASP A 547 45.27 -26.22 21.86
N GLY A 548 46.40 -26.84 21.48
CA GLY A 548 46.67 -28.26 21.63
C GLY A 548 46.12 -29.14 20.49
N TYR A 549 45.59 -28.55 19.41
CA TYR A 549 45.07 -29.27 18.26
C TYR A 549 45.74 -28.84 16.98
N TRP A 550 46.02 -29.77 16.06
CA TRP A 550 46.48 -29.49 14.71
C TRP A 550 45.31 -29.51 13.70
N GLY A 551 44.27 -30.24 13.99
CA GLY A 551 43.03 -30.37 13.20
C GLY A 551 41.84 -29.95 14.03
N PRO A 552 40.60 -30.23 13.60
CA PRO A 552 39.40 -29.91 14.35
C PRO A 552 39.43 -30.52 15.76
N ALA A 553 39.06 -29.74 16.77
CA ALA A 553 38.79 -30.21 18.11
C ALA A 553 37.37 -30.82 18.21
N PRO A 554 37.11 -31.71 19.16
CA PRO A 554 35.75 -32.06 19.52
C PRO A 554 34.93 -30.83 19.89
N VAL A 555 33.67 -30.77 19.44
CA VAL A 555 32.82 -29.58 19.65
C VAL A 555 32.75 -29.17 21.11
N MET A 556 32.67 -27.89 21.42
CA MET A 556 32.59 -27.30 22.76
C MET A 556 33.83 -27.54 23.62
N SER A 557 34.99 -27.72 23.01
CA SER A 557 36.26 -27.86 23.71
C SER A 557 36.77 -26.54 24.33
N PHE A 558 36.28 -25.42 23.87
CA PHE A 558 36.74 -24.07 24.25
C PHE A 558 35.64 -23.24 24.91
N ALA A 559 35.85 -21.95 25.08
CA ALA A 559 34.88 -21.04 25.67
C ALA A 559 33.78 -20.68 24.68
N ALA A 560 32.56 -20.45 25.17
CA ALA A 560 31.51 -19.87 24.36
C ALA A 560 31.73 -18.36 24.20
N ASN A 561 31.32 -17.81 23.04
CA ASN A 561 31.25 -16.37 22.84
C ASN A 561 30.17 -15.72 23.75
N PRO A 562 30.03 -14.38 23.77
CA PRO A 562 29.06 -13.70 24.65
C PRO A 562 27.60 -14.12 24.47
N PHE A 563 27.22 -14.69 23.32
CA PHE A 563 25.88 -15.23 23.09
C PHE A 563 25.71 -16.70 23.53
N GLY A 564 26.76 -17.33 24.04
CA GLY A 564 26.73 -18.72 24.49
C GLY A 564 26.95 -19.77 23.38
N ILE A 565 27.56 -19.35 22.28
CA ILE A 565 27.85 -20.14 21.08
C ILE A 565 29.32 -20.56 21.11
N TYR A 566 29.60 -21.83 20.85
CA TYR A 566 30.93 -22.44 20.86
C TYR A 566 31.44 -22.59 19.43
N ASP A 567 32.76 -22.55 19.25
CA ASP A 567 33.45 -22.95 18.03
C ASP A 567 32.91 -22.21 16.78
N ILE A 568 32.62 -20.90 16.89
CA ILE A 568 31.92 -20.18 15.81
C ILE A 568 32.85 -19.37 14.90
N ASP A 569 34.05 -19.05 15.35
CA ASP A 569 35.04 -18.25 14.60
C ASP A 569 36.29 -19.07 14.25
N GLY A 570 36.37 -20.34 14.65
CA GLY A 570 37.44 -21.30 14.43
C GLY A 570 36.91 -22.70 14.17
N ASN A 571 37.69 -23.70 14.54
CA ASN A 571 37.39 -25.14 14.42
C ASN A 571 37.12 -25.59 12.98
N VAL A 572 35.89 -25.43 12.47
CA VAL A 572 35.57 -25.66 11.06
C VAL A 572 34.77 -24.49 10.48
N SER A 573 35.10 -24.09 9.26
CA SER A 573 34.28 -23.14 8.51
C SER A 573 32.91 -23.74 8.21
N GLU A 574 31.89 -22.90 7.99
CA GLU A 574 30.52 -23.37 8.00
C GLU A 574 29.69 -22.88 6.81
N TRP A 575 28.89 -23.77 6.26
CA TRP A 575 27.91 -23.47 5.24
C TRP A 575 26.79 -22.59 5.78
N VAL A 576 26.46 -21.53 5.03
CA VAL A 576 25.26 -20.71 5.27
C VAL A 576 24.30 -20.78 4.10
N THR A 577 23.09 -20.23 4.26
CA THR A 577 22.03 -20.33 3.23
C THR A 577 22.35 -19.55 1.96
N ASP A 578 23.09 -18.45 2.09
CA ASP A 578 23.25 -17.40 1.07
C ASP A 578 23.98 -17.89 -0.18
N CYS A 579 23.57 -17.34 -1.32
CA CYS A 579 24.36 -17.37 -2.54
C CYS A 579 25.58 -16.48 -2.42
N TRP A 580 26.70 -16.83 -3.06
CA TRP A 580 27.83 -15.93 -3.14
C TRP A 580 27.51 -14.69 -3.98
N HIS A 581 27.87 -13.53 -3.44
CA HIS A 581 27.88 -12.22 -4.12
C HIS A 581 29.23 -11.57 -3.88
N GLU A 582 29.80 -10.96 -4.91
CA GLU A 582 31.14 -10.37 -4.84
C GLU A 582 31.29 -9.27 -3.78
N ASN A 583 30.19 -8.67 -3.33
CA ASN A 583 30.16 -7.63 -2.31
C ASN A 583 28.72 -7.48 -1.77
N TYR A 584 28.54 -6.60 -0.78
CA TYR A 584 27.24 -6.35 -0.14
C TYR A 584 26.39 -5.24 -0.78
N THR A 585 26.71 -4.83 -2.00
CA THR A 585 25.86 -3.87 -2.72
C THR A 585 24.46 -4.48 -2.96
N ARG A 586 23.41 -3.90 -2.36
CA ARG A 586 22.04 -4.39 -2.35
C ARG A 586 21.77 -5.62 -1.47
N ALA A 587 22.65 -5.95 -0.54
CA ALA A 587 22.40 -7.01 0.43
C ALA A 587 21.14 -6.70 1.27
N PRO A 588 20.37 -7.72 1.68
CA PRO A 588 19.26 -7.55 2.62
C PRO A 588 19.74 -6.91 3.93
N ARG A 589 18.88 -6.10 4.55
CA ARG A 589 19.18 -5.42 5.81
C ARG A 589 18.33 -5.89 7.00
N ASP A 590 17.56 -6.94 6.78
CA ASP A 590 16.62 -7.51 7.76
C ASP A 590 17.06 -8.88 8.30
N GLY A 591 18.31 -9.25 8.05
CA GLY A 591 18.86 -10.54 8.45
C GLY A 591 18.43 -11.71 7.57
N SER A 592 17.62 -11.51 6.54
CA SER A 592 17.23 -12.58 5.62
C SER A 592 18.38 -13.02 4.71
N ALA A 593 18.38 -14.30 4.31
CA ALA A 593 19.38 -14.84 3.40
C ALA A 593 19.28 -14.23 1.99
N TRP A 594 20.42 -13.88 1.40
CA TRP A 594 20.50 -13.35 0.04
C TRP A 594 20.61 -14.47 -0.98
N VAL A 595 19.47 -14.94 -1.49
CA VAL A 595 19.39 -16.11 -2.40
C VAL A 595 18.89 -15.70 -3.76
N ASN A 596 19.56 -16.19 -4.80
CA ASN A 596 19.12 -16.11 -6.19
C ASN A 596 18.73 -17.50 -6.70
N PRO A 597 17.63 -17.64 -7.46
CA PRO A 597 17.27 -18.93 -8.04
C PRO A 597 18.41 -19.52 -8.89
N GLY A 598 18.79 -20.78 -8.61
CA GLY A 598 19.77 -21.51 -9.38
C GLY A 598 21.23 -21.14 -9.10
N CYS A 599 21.57 -20.49 -8.00
CA CYS A 599 22.96 -20.25 -7.64
C CYS A 599 23.68 -21.56 -7.24
N ASP A 600 24.83 -21.81 -7.84
CA ASP A 600 25.69 -22.97 -7.57
C ASP A 600 26.81 -22.67 -6.59
N GLU A 601 27.15 -21.40 -6.37
CA GLU A 601 28.13 -20.96 -5.38
C GLU A 601 27.44 -20.46 -4.13
N ARG A 602 27.90 -20.98 -2.99
CA ARG A 602 27.39 -20.67 -1.65
C ARG A 602 28.44 -19.99 -0.78
N VAL A 603 27.98 -19.24 0.20
CA VAL A 603 28.84 -18.62 1.17
C VAL A 603 29.24 -19.62 2.25
N ILE A 604 30.53 -19.58 2.61
CA ILE A 604 31.11 -20.22 3.79
C ILE A 604 31.58 -19.12 4.73
N ARG A 605 31.35 -19.28 6.01
CA ARG A 605 31.69 -18.31 7.07
C ARG A 605 32.49 -18.98 8.19
N GLY A 606 33.10 -18.11 9.01
CA GLY A 606 33.98 -18.54 10.07
C GLY A 606 35.34 -19.03 9.57
N GLY A 607 36.30 -19.03 10.47
CA GLY A 607 37.60 -19.66 10.24
C GLY A 607 37.55 -21.18 10.37
N SER A 608 38.69 -21.80 10.33
CA SER A 608 38.84 -23.23 10.56
C SER A 608 40.19 -23.52 11.22
N TRP A 609 40.38 -24.72 11.73
CA TRP A 609 41.65 -25.22 12.30
C TRP A 609 42.89 -24.94 11.42
N GLY A 610 42.73 -24.58 10.19
CA GLY A 610 43.84 -24.33 9.24
C GLY A 610 43.76 -22.96 8.55
N SER A 611 42.98 -22.03 9.09
CA SER A 611 42.86 -20.65 8.58
C SER A 611 43.96 -19.73 9.07
N ALA A 612 44.37 -18.78 8.24
CA ALA A 612 45.21 -17.70 8.69
C ALA A 612 44.43 -16.71 9.55
N PRO A 613 45.06 -15.95 10.48
CA PRO A 613 44.35 -15.02 11.36
C PRO A 613 43.43 -14.02 10.66
N GLU A 614 43.78 -13.61 9.45
CA GLU A 614 42.92 -12.73 8.64
C GLU A 614 41.62 -13.42 8.16
N GLN A 615 41.59 -14.74 8.17
CA GLN A 615 40.43 -15.56 7.75
C GLN A 615 39.52 -15.96 8.91
N ASP A 616 39.95 -15.75 10.14
CA ASP A 616 39.14 -15.97 11.35
C ASP A 616 38.40 -14.72 11.80
N ARG A 617 38.50 -13.59 11.06
CA ARG A 617 37.74 -12.36 11.36
C ARG A 617 36.25 -12.57 11.18
N SER A 618 35.45 -12.03 12.07
CA SER A 618 33.99 -12.12 12.03
C SER A 618 33.39 -11.68 10.70
N ALA A 619 34.05 -10.77 9.96
CA ALA A 619 33.60 -10.29 8.65
C ALA A 619 34.08 -11.17 7.49
N TYR A 620 35.04 -12.09 7.72
CA TYR A 620 35.59 -12.91 6.64
C TYR A 620 34.53 -13.81 6.00
N ARG A 621 34.60 -13.91 4.69
CA ARG A 621 33.68 -14.72 3.87
C ARG A 621 34.39 -15.31 2.66
N GLN A 622 33.95 -16.47 2.23
CA GLN A 622 34.45 -17.12 1.03
C GLN A 622 33.35 -17.83 0.24
N ALA A 623 33.60 -18.04 -1.05
CA ALA A 623 32.74 -18.79 -1.94
C ALA A 623 33.18 -20.25 -2.08
N ALA A 624 32.23 -21.15 -2.22
CA ALA A 624 32.48 -22.50 -2.70
C ALA A 624 31.29 -23.04 -3.47
N PRO A 625 31.50 -23.95 -4.45
CA PRO A 625 30.41 -24.69 -5.08
C PRO A 625 29.58 -25.45 -4.04
N ASN A 626 28.26 -25.47 -4.25
CA ASN A 626 27.30 -26.15 -3.34
C ASN A 626 27.60 -27.67 -3.18
N THR A 627 28.44 -28.25 -4.04
CA THR A 627 28.88 -29.66 -3.99
C THR A 627 30.31 -29.80 -3.42
N ALA A 628 30.95 -28.72 -2.98
CA ALA A 628 32.28 -28.79 -2.39
C ALA A 628 32.24 -29.59 -1.06
N ARG A 629 33.26 -30.44 -0.84
CA ARG A 629 33.42 -31.27 0.36
C ARG A 629 34.85 -31.17 0.81
N SER A 630 35.04 -30.72 2.03
CA SER A 630 36.37 -30.41 2.56
C SER A 630 36.45 -30.77 4.05
N GLY A 631 37.60 -31.28 4.48
CA GLY A 631 37.93 -31.49 5.88
C GLY A 631 38.12 -30.21 6.70
N ARG A 632 37.84 -29.05 6.11
CA ARG A 632 37.81 -27.73 6.78
C ARG A 632 36.40 -27.17 6.92
N VAL A 633 35.38 -27.80 6.32
CA VAL A 633 34.04 -27.22 6.20
C VAL A 633 32.99 -28.19 6.74
N GLY A 634 32.27 -27.71 7.72
CA GLY A 634 31.11 -28.32 8.31
C GLY A 634 29.90 -27.40 8.21
N PHE A 635 29.00 -27.46 9.18
CA PHE A 635 27.84 -26.56 9.27
C PHE A 635 27.21 -26.57 10.67
N ARG A 636 26.52 -25.49 11.00
CA ARG A 636 25.59 -25.44 12.13
C ARG A 636 24.18 -25.10 11.64
N ILE A 637 23.21 -25.20 12.52
CA ILE A 637 21.80 -25.07 12.17
C ILE A 637 21.15 -23.91 12.92
N VAL A 638 20.07 -23.39 12.35
CA VAL A 638 19.18 -22.40 12.96
C VAL A 638 17.79 -23.01 13.10
N ARG A 639 17.12 -22.70 14.19
CA ARG A 639 15.69 -22.96 14.43
C ARG A 639 14.95 -21.63 14.51
N GLU A 640 13.94 -21.43 13.69
CA GLU A 640 13.07 -20.27 13.76
C GLU A 640 12.17 -20.31 15.01
N LEU A 641 12.01 -19.17 15.69
CA LEU A 641 11.26 -19.06 16.94
C LEU A 641 9.92 -18.38 16.71
#